data_974c955d11bc56092a71fd1b9d639f19
#
_entry.id   974c955d11bc56092a71fd1b9d639f19
#
_cell.length_a   1.000
_cell.length_b   1.000
_cell.length_c   1.000
_cell.angle_alpha   90.00
_cell.angle_beta   90.00
_cell.angle_gamma   90.00
#
_symmetry.space_group_name_H-M   'P 1'
#
loop_
_entity.id
_entity.type
_entity.pdbx_description
1 polymer ?
#
loop_
_entity_poly.entity_id
_entity_poly.type
_entity_poly.pdbx_seq_one_letter_code
_entity_poly.pdbx_strand_id
1 'polypeptide(L)'
;MIIFLIFLSFFLGNVLTYSLLAFLIVAVVFLLYVLKRFRHVYALICLGTILLGVSYSFVSFSFKKSSFSGIVYSVKENYFLLNSGGERLYVQARKHSYDLGDYLTITGEKKEIENNTLESGFDFKDYLKKRGVTHELSVNHIAVKWHNFVRINEARNKVLSHFNEEERSIVGAILFSTNEDSETRTSLTNLHLARFLSSSGLYVSLFAFLLSYILSLFMKDKYSELITIATVGVYTVFTFPKFSVLRVLLILSLKWINTYLLKKKFSYLEVVSIVGIFCLIMNRFLAFQDSFILGFFIPIIGYLIRDIYPSSKKKAYLCKALAIYLFFIPFEVSYYNKIVILSFPLQLLSTPFFLLIGISSLLCFFKIPIYPVTKIFVFLLSGYTKLIEPLAFGILLPEFKIYLIIVYYVIYLAYLYYLAIGFHPIHRGLSLLLVGISILYALPIKNRITNEVNFINVGQGDCTLIRHHQKVILIDTGGLTYRDIANDNLIPYLKKKRIYRIDSVFITHHDYDHYGALDNLKKEYKINHIYDYYSSYPVSVGNLTFNNYNTYGQSSTEENDRSLVLSFNICNKDFLIMGDAPKWVEKEIMDHHPSIPCDVLKVGHHGSDTSTSEEFLTSLNPSEAVISCGKNNRYGHPSPSVVALLNKHHILIRRTDLEGTIVYKHFYV
;
A
#
# COMPACT_ATOMS: atom_id res chain seq x y z
N MET A 1 -9.03 -33.96 0.76
CA MET A 1 -8.01 -33.56 -0.26
C MET A 1 -8.64 -32.93 -1.51
N ILE A 2 -9.66 -33.53 -2.12
CA ILE A 2 -10.30 -32.97 -3.34
C ILE A 2 -10.88 -31.56 -3.11
N ILE A 3 -11.53 -31.34 -1.99
CA ILE A 3 -12.13 -30.03 -1.62
C ILE A 3 -11.04 -28.94 -1.55
N PHE A 4 -9.85 -29.28 -1.07
CA PHE A 4 -8.71 -28.36 -1.07
C PHE A 4 -8.22 -28.03 -2.49
N LEU A 5 -8.17 -29.02 -3.38
CA LEU A 5 -7.82 -28.77 -4.79
C LEU A 5 -8.88 -27.90 -5.48
N ILE A 6 -10.16 -28.13 -5.21
CA ILE A 6 -11.28 -27.29 -5.69
C ILE A 6 -11.14 -25.85 -5.19
N PHE A 7 -10.80 -25.65 -3.89
CA PHE A 7 -10.56 -24.32 -3.35
C PHE A 7 -9.43 -23.59 -4.07
N LEU A 8 -8.28 -24.25 -4.23
CA LEU A 8 -7.14 -23.66 -4.94
C LEU A 8 -7.48 -23.36 -6.40
N SER A 9 -8.20 -24.26 -7.09
CA SER A 9 -8.63 -24.08 -8.48
C SER A 9 -9.57 -22.88 -8.62
N PHE A 10 -10.55 -22.77 -7.74
CA PHE A 10 -11.51 -21.66 -7.75
C PHE A 10 -10.84 -20.32 -7.42
N PHE A 11 -9.92 -20.31 -6.44
CA PHE A 11 -9.10 -19.15 -6.13
C PHE A 11 -8.26 -18.71 -7.34
N LEU A 12 -7.52 -19.64 -7.97
CA LEU A 12 -6.73 -19.37 -9.17
C LEU A 12 -7.59 -18.83 -10.31
N GLY A 13 -8.78 -19.38 -10.55
CA GLY A 13 -9.71 -18.88 -11.55
C GLY A 13 -10.11 -17.41 -11.32
N ASN A 14 -10.39 -17.03 -10.08
CA ASN A 14 -10.70 -15.65 -9.74
C ASN A 14 -9.51 -14.69 -9.95
N VAL A 15 -8.29 -15.13 -9.65
CA VAL A 15 -7.09 -14.28 -9.74
C VAL A 15 -6.56 -14.16 -11.18
N LEU A 16 -6.84 -15.16 -12.06
CA LEU A 16 -6.46 -15.16 -13.48
C LEU A 16 -6.85 -13.87 -14.22
N THR A 17 -7.97 -13.28 -13.88
CA THR A 17 -8.48 -12.07 -14.53
C THR A 17 -7.70 -10.79 -14.20
N TYR A 18 -6.88 -10.80 -13.16
CA TYR A 18 -6.03 -9.66 -12.81
C TYR A 18 -4.76 -9.60 -13.65
N SER A 19 -4.14 -10.76 -13.93
CA SER A 19 -2.95 -10.88 -14.79
C SER A 19 -2.99 -12.22 -15.53
N LEU A 20 -3.61 -12.23 -16.70
CA LEU A 20 -3.88 -13.44 -17.46
C LEU A 20 -2.62 -14.28 -17.73
N LEU A 21 -1.54 -13.65 -18.23
CA LEU A 21 -0.33 -14.38 -18.61
C LEU A 21 0.38 -15.03 -17.41
N ALA A 22 0.50 -14.28 -16.30
CA ALA A 22 1.21 -14.75 -15.13
C ALA A 22 0.50 -15.91 -14.43
N PHE A 23 -0.81 -15.78 -14.24
CA PHE A 23 -1.59 -16.82 -13.55
C PHE A 23 -1.95 -18.00 -14.46
N LEU A 24 -1.95 -17.86 -15.78
CA LEU A 24 -2.08 -18.96 -16.72
C LEU A 24 -0.95 -19.98 -16.54
N ILE A 25 0.29 -19.50 -16.43
CA ILE A 25 1.46 -20.35 -16.17
C ILE A 25 1.26 -21.14 -14.86
N VAL A 26 0.86 -20.46 -13.79
CA VAL A 26 0.60 -21.10 -12.48
C VAL A 26 -0.52 -22.13 -12.59
N ALA A 27 -1.61 -21.83 -13.29
CA ALA A 27 -2.73 -22.74 -13.48
C ALA A 27 -2.33 -23.99 -14.27
N VAL A 28 -1.54 -23.84 -15.35
CA VAL A 28 -1.02 -24.95 -16.15
C VAL A 28 -0.11 -25.85 -15.32
N VAL A 29 0.86 -25.26 -14.59
CA VAL A 29 1.76 -26.02 -13.70
C VAL A 29 0.97 -26.75 -12.60
N PHE A 30 -0.03 -26.11 -12.03
CA PHE A 30 -0.91 -26.74 -11.04
C PHE A 30 -1.69 -27.92 -11.63
N LEU A 31 -2.29 -27.77 -12.82
CA LEU A 31 -3.02 -28.86 -13.49
C LEU A 31 -2.09 -30.02 -13.86
N LEU A 32 -0.88 -29.76 -14.35
CA LEU A 32 0.12 -30.79 -14.63
C LEU A 32 0.53 -31.53 -13.36
N TYR A 33 0.69 -30.84 -12.24
CA TYR A 33 0.95 -31.44 -10.93
C TYR A 33 -0.21 -32.39 -10.51
N VAL A 34 -1.46 -31.91 -10.65
CA VAL A 34 -2.65 -32.71 -10.31
C VAL A 34 -2.75 -33.92 -11.21
N LEU A 35 -2.51 -33.80 -12.54
CA LEU A 35 -2.47 -34.89 -13.49
C LEU A 35 -1.43 -35.96 -13.14
N LYS A 36 -0.23 -35.51 -12.73
CA LYS A 36 0.87 -36.44 -12.37
C LYS A 36 0.65 -37.14 -11.03
N ARG A 37 0.01 -36.48 -10.06
CA ARG A 37 -0.09 -36.98 -8.68
C ARG A 37 -1.40 -37.67 -8.36
N PHE A 38 -2.48 -37.36 -9.10
CA PHE A 38 -3.83 -37.83 -8.84
C PHE A 38 -4.44 -38.46 -10.12
N ARG A 39 -5.68 -38.93 -10.03
CA ARG A 39 -6.41 -39.46 -11.20
C ARG A 39 -6.81 -38.32 -12.16
N HIS A 40 -6.89 -38.58 -13.44
CA HIS A 40 -7.28 -37.61 -14.48
C HIS A 40 -8.61 -36.89 -14.18
N VAL A 41 -9.56 -37.58 -13.51
CA VAL A 41 -10.84 -37.01 -13.10
C VAL A 41 -10.64 -35.80 -12.20
N TYR A 42 -9.65 -35.80 -11.28
CA TYR A 42 -9.38 -34.67 -10.42
C TYR A 42 -8.84 -33.45 -11.20
N ALA A 43 -8.05 -33.66 -12.22
CA ALA A 43 -7.57 -32.61 -13.08
C ALA A 43 -8.69 -31.97 -13.90
N LEU A 44 -9.65 -32.77 -14.38
CA LEU A 44 -10.85 -32.28 -15.07
C LEU A 44 -11.74 -31.44 -14.12
N ILE A 45 -11.93 -31.91 -12.89
CA ILE A 45 -12.66 -31.13 -11.85
C ILE A 45 -11.94 -29.83 -11.57
N CYS A 46 -10.62 -29.83 -11.41
CA CYS A 46 -9.82 -28.61 -11.19
C CYS A 46 -9.91 -27.67 -12.38
N LEU A 47 -9.82 -28.13 -13.59
CA LEU A 47 -9.98 -27.34 -14.81
C LEU A 47 -11.38 -26.71 -14.87
N GLY A 48 -12.43 -27.49 -14.65
CA GLY A 48 -13.81 -27.00 -14.60
C GLY A 48 -14.02 -25.92 -13.52
N THR A 49 -13.41 -26.09 -12.34
CA THR A 49 -13.50 -25.10 -11.25
C THR A 49 -12.65 -23.84 -11.51
N ILE A 50 -11.51 -23.94 -12.21
CA ILE A 50 -10.77 -22.77 -12.69
C ILE A 50 -11.64 -21.98 -13.67
N LEU A 51 -12.22 -22.64 -14.67
CA LEU A 51 -13.11 -22.00 -15.65
C LEU A 51 -14.33 -21.36 -14.99
N LEU A 52 -14.93 -22.02 -13.98
CA LEU A 52 -16.01 -21.44 -13.18
C LEU A 52 -15.54 -20.18 -12.45
N GLY A 53 -14.36 -20.18 -11.85
CA GLY A 53 -13.79 -19.01 -11.18
C GLY A 53 -13.56 -17.86 -12.16
N VAL A 54 -13.02 -18.14 -13.34
CA VAL A 54 -12.84 -17.16 -14.42
C VAL A 54 -14.19 -16.60 -14.86
N SER A 55 -15.16 -17.45 -15.19
CA SER A 55 -16.50 -17.01 -15.62
C SER A 55 -17.19 -16.18 -14.54
N TYR A 56 -17.09 -16.59 -13.28
CA TYR A 56 -17.65 -15.83 -12.15
C TYR A 56 -17.00 -14.46 -11.99
N SER A 57 -15.74 -14.33 -12.34
CA SER A 57 -15.02 -13.04 -12.25
C SER A 57 -15.51 -11.99 -13.25
N PHE A 58 -16.17 -12.39 -14.35
CA PHE A 58 -16.79 -11.47 -15.32
C PHE A 58 -18.22 -11.07 -14.97
N VAL A 59 -18.86 -11.72 -13.99
CA VAL A 59 -20.20 -11.32 -13.55
C VAL A 59 -20.10 -9.94 -12.88
N SER A 60 -20.60 -8.91 -13.52
CA SER A 60 -20.67 -7.55 -12.97
C SER A 60 -22.11 -7.05 -13.00
N PHE A 61 -22.53 -6.41 -11.92
CA PHE A 61 -23.80 -5.71 -11.87
C PHE A 61 -23.52 -4.23 -12.09
N SER A 62 -24.09 -3.64 -13.12
CA SER A 62 -24.02 -2.21 -13.38
C SER A 62 -25.36 -1.73 -13.88
N PHE A 63 -25.97 -0.82 -13.15
CA PHE A 63 -27.30 -0.29 -13.45
C PHE A 63 -27.19 1.18 -13.91
N LYS A 64 -27.80 1.51 -15.05
CA LYS A 64 -28.00 2.90 -15.45
C LYS A 64 -29.26 3.42 -14.74
N LYS A 65 -29.08 4.12 -13.63
CA LYS A 65 -30.15 4.72 -12.82
C LYS A 65 -29.71 6.11 -12.38
N SER A 66 -30.67 6.98 -12.12
CA SER A 66 -30.44 8.29 -11.49
C SER A 66 -30.62 8.26 -9.98
N SER A 67 -31.13 7.14 -9.43
CA SER A 67 -31.34 6.94 -8.00
C SER A 67 -30.87 5.55 -7.59
N PHE A 68 -30.06 5.49 -6.54
CA PHE A 68 -29.42 4.29 -6.02
C PHE A 68 -29.84 4.10 -4.56
N SER A 69 -30.55 3.02 -4.25
CA SER A 69 -30.89 2.66 -2.88
C SER A 69 -30.06 1.46 -2.42
N GLY A 70 -29.49 1.55 -1.23
CA GLY A 70 -28.61 0.47 -0.76
C GLY A 70 -28.15 0.62 0.68
N ILE A 71 -27.35 -0.35 1.12
CA ILE A 71 -26.80 -0.43 2.48
C ILE A 71 -25.38 0.13 2.49
N VAL A 72 -25.07 0.96 3.48
CA VAL A 72 -23.72 1.43 3.78
C VAL A 72 -22.93 0.28 4.39
N TYR A 73 -21.88 -0.19 3.70
CA TYR A 73 -21.08 -1.33 4.18
C TYR A 73 -19.62 -0.97 4.57
N SER A 74 -19.22 0.27 4.33
CA SER A 74 -17.92 0.80 4.80
C SER A 74 -18.07 2.30 5.02
N VAL A 75 -17.57 2.80 6.13
CA VAL A 75 -17.60 4.23 6.49
C VAL A 75 -16.20 4.69 6.81
N LYS A 76 -15.83 5.85 6.24
CA LYS A 76 -14.62 6.60 6.49
C LYS A 76 -14.97 8.06 6.72
N GLU A 77 -14.05 8.85 7.23
CA GLU A 77 -14.29 10.26 7.56
C GLU A 77 -14.80 11.10 6.37
N ASN A 78 -14.23 10.88 5.18
CA ASN A 78 -14.49 11.68 3.99
C ASN A 78 -15.30 10.93 2.90
N TYR A 79 -15.67 9.67 3.14
CA TYR A 79 -16.45 8.89 2.18
C TYR A 79 -17.09 7.66 2.83
N PHE A 80 -18.05 7.10 2.14
CA PHE A 80 -18.58 5.77 2.46
C PHE A 80 -18.79 4.93 1.19
N LEU A 81 -18.92 3.62 1.38
CA LEU A 81 -19.20 2.68 0.30
C LEU A 81 -20.62 2.15 0.43
N LEU A 82 -21.39 2.25 -0.66
CA LEU A 82 -22.78 1.82 -0.76
C LEU A 82 -22.88 0.53 -1.58
N ASN A 83 -23.66 -0.43 -1.11
CA ASN A 83 -24.05 -1.61 -1.88
C ASN A 83 -25.50 -1.45 -2.34
N SER A 84 -25.72 -1.19 -3.60
CA SER A 84 -27.02 -1.00 -4.23
C SER A 84 -27.34 -2.17 -5.17
N GLY A 85 -28.14 -3.14 -4.72
CA GLY A 85 -28.53 -4.29 -5.54
C GLY A 85 -27.37 -5.16 -6.06
N GLY A 86 -26.28 -5.25 -5.29
CA GLY A 86 -25.05 -5.97 -5.67
C GLY A 86 -23.99 -5.10 -6.36
N GLU A 87 -24.35 -3.91 -6.83
CA GLU A 87 -23.39 -2.92 -7.33
C GLU A 87 -22.77 -2.14 -6.15
N ARG A 88 -21.45 -2.00 -6.14
CA ARG A 88 -20.70 -1.31 -5.10
C ARG A 88 -20.24 0.04 -5.62
N LEU A 89 -20.63 1.10 -4.91
CA LEU A 89 -20.41 2.48 -5.30
C LEU A 89 -19.58 3.20 -4.23
N TYR A 90 -18.65 4.04 -4.68
CA TYR A 90 -17.93 5.00 -3.84
C TYR A 90 -18.74 6.30 -3.78
N VAL A 91 -18.94 6.83 -2.58
CA VAL A 91 -19.68 8.07 -2.34
C VAL A 91 -18.83 9.00 -1.51
N GLN A 92 -18.38 10.10 -2.12
CA GLN A 92 -17.65 11.14 -1.39
C GLN A 92 -18.63 11.94 -0.53
N ALA A 93 -18.37 12.03 0.76
CA ALA A 93 -19.17 12.81 1.70
C ALA A 93 -18.30 13.26 2.86
N ARG A 94 -18.05 14.56 2.96
CA ARG A 94 -17.27 15.15 4.05
C ARG A 94 -18.14 15.32 5.29
N LYS A 95 -17.61 14.96 6.48
CA LYS A 95 -18.29 15.16 7.79
C LYS A 95 -19.74 14.65 7.84
N HIS A 96 -19.95 13.41 7.43
CA HIS A 96 -21.28 12.79 7.47
C HIS A 96 -21.55 12.03 8.77
N SER A 97 -22.83 11.86 9.11
CA SER A 97 -23.30 11.12 10.30
C SER A 97 -23.79 9.70 10.01
N TYR A 98 -23.55 9.19 8.79
CA TYR A 98 -23.99 7.84 8.40
C TYR A 98 -23.19 6.77 9.11
N ASP A 99 -23.86 5.66 9.47
CA ASP A 99 -23.25 4.53 10.13
C ASP A 99 -23.30 3.28 9.25
N LEU A 100 -22.51 2.29 9.64
CA LEU A 100 -22.52 0.96 9.00
C LEU A 100 -23.93 0.34 9.12
N GLY A 101 -24.44 -0.16 8.01
CA GLY A 101 -25.77 -0.77 7.96
C GLY A 101 -26.94 0.21 7.72
N ASP A 102 -26.69 1.51 7.66
CA ASP A 102 -27.72 2.48 7.27
C ASP A 102 -28.17 2.21 5.83
N TYR A 103 -29.47 2.31 5.58
CA TYR A 103 -30.08 2.18 4.25
C TYR A 103 -30.38 3.55 3.67
N LEU A 104 -29.63 3.90 2.63
CA LEU A 104 -29.69 5.22 2.00
C LEU A 104 -30.31 5.12 0.60
N THR A 105 -30.97 6.20 0.20
CA THR A 105 -31.30 6.46 -1.22
C THR A 105 -30.56 7.71 -1.66
N ILE A 106 -29.77 7.57 -2.72
CA ILE A 106 -28.91 8.62 -3.25
C ILE A 106 -29.34 8.88 -4.67
N THR A 107 -29.64 10.14 -5.01
CA THR A 107 -29.81 10.59 -6.37
C THR A 107 -28.52 11.25 -6.85
N GLY A 108 -28.10 10.91 -8.06
CA GLY A 108 -26.84 11.41 -8.61
C GLY A 108 -26.43 10.69 -9.88
N GLU A 109 -25.29 11.08 -10.40
CA GLU A 109 -24.71 10.53 -11.62
C GLU A 109 -23.49 9.63 -11.29
N LYS A 110 -23.40 8.52 -12.02
CA LYS A 110 -22.23 7.64 -11.96
C LYS A 110 -21.11 8.21 -12.79
N LYS A 111 -19.92 8.27 -12.20
CA LYS A 111 -18.67 8.64 -12.86
C LYS A 111 -17.65 7.53 -12.71
N GLU A 112 -16.75 7.39 -13.66
CA GLU A 112 -15.59 6.53 -13.47
C GLU A 112 -14.67 7.11 -12.41
N ILE A 113 -14.12 6.24 -11.57
CA ILE A 113 -13.10 6.63 -10.59
C ILE A 113 -11.83 7.00 -11.36
N GLU A 114 -11.33 8.21 -11.13
CA GLU A 114 -10.13 8.69 -11.79
C GLU A 114 -8.88 7.87 -11.41
N ASN A 115 -7.96 7.74 -12.35
CA ASN A 115 -6.66 7.11 -12.08
C ASN A 115 -5.83 8.03 -11.19
N ASN A 116 -5.09 7.44 -10.26
CA ASN A 116 -4.01 8.15 -9.61
C ASN A 116 -2.86 8.34 -10.62
N THR A 117 -2.45 9.57 -10.83
CA THR A 117 -1.30 9.89 -11.70
C THR A 117 0.03 9.82 -10.96
N LEU A 118 0.00 9.74 -9.62
CA LEU A 118 1.20 9.64 -8.79
C LEU A 118 1.77 8.21 -8.84
N GLU A 119 2.96 8.06 -9.40
CA GLU A 119 3.57 6.76 -9.74
C GLU A 119 3.84 5.87 -8.52
N SER A 120 4.13 6.45 -7.39
CA SER A 120 4.46 5.74 -6.15
C SER A 120 3.48 5.93 -5.03
N GLY A 121 2.47 6.77 -5.25
CA GLY A 121 1.41 7.04 -4.29
C GLY A 121 0.42 5.88 -4.16
N PHE A 122 -0.39 5.93 -3.11
CA PHE A 122 -1.47 5.00 -2.89
C PHE A 122 -2.47 5.06 -4.05
N ASP A 123 -2.60 3.98 -4.81
CA ASP A 123 -3.57 3.88 -5.89
C ASP A 123 -4.97 3.58 -5.32
N PHE A 124 -5.74 4.66 -5.14
CA PHE A 124 -7.09 4.59 -4.60
C PHE A 124 -8.06 3.86 -5.53
N LYS A 125 -7.89 3.98 -6.86
CA LYS A 125 -8.70 3.25 -7.83
C LYS A 125 -8.46 1.75 -7.76
N ASP A 126 -7.19 1.31 -7.71
CA ASP A 126 -6.85 -0.11 -7.54
C ASP A 126 -7.35 -0.65 -6.19
N TYR A 127 -7.20 0.14 -5.12
CA TYR A 127 -7.74 -0.18 -3.80
C TYR A 127 -9.25 -0.41 -3.80
N LEU A 128 -10.01 0.46 -4.49
CA LEU A 128 -11.46 0.33 -4.64
C LEU A 128 -11.83 -0.82 -5.57
N LYS A 129 -11.10 -0.99 -6.69
CA LYS A 129 -11.27 -2.10 -7.63
C LYS A 129 -11.11 -3.46 -6.96
N LYS A 130 -10.09 -3.61 -6.12
CA LYS A 130 -9.88 -4.82 -5.29
C LYS A 130 -10.98 -5.08 -4.27
N ARG A 131 -11.90 -4.12 -4.08
CA ARG A 131 -13.12 -4.24 -3.25
C ARG A 131 -14.40 -4.35 -4.08
N GLY A 132 -14.26 -4.36 -5.41
CA GLY A 132 -15.37 -4.45 -6.35
C GLY A 132 -16.10 -3.14 -6.57
N VAL A 133 -15.48 -2.01 -6.23
CA VAL A 133 -16.00 -0.67 -6.48
C VAL A 133 -15.34 -0.13 -7.75
N THR A 134 -16.13 0.16 -8.76
CA THR A 134 -15.65 0.62 -10.07
C THR A 134 -16.11 2.02 -10.44
N HIS A 135 -17.11 2.53 -9.75
CA HIS A 135 -17.70 3.85 -10.03
C HIS A 135 -17.83 4.68 -8.77
N GLU A 136 -17.69 5.98 -8.98
CA GLU A 136 -18.04 7.03 -8.03
C GLU A 136 -19.47 7.50 -8.31
N LEU A 137 -20.21 7.81 -7.24
CA LEU A 137 -21.52 8.45 -7.34
C LEU A 137 -21.39 9.93 -7.00
N SER A 138 -21.53 10.79 -8.00
CA SER A 138 -21.64 12.24 -7.81
C SER A 138 -23.01 12.57 -7.23
N VAL A 139 -23.02 13.02 -5.98
CA VAL A 139 -24.25 13.13 -5.18
C VAL A 139 -24.98 14.45 -5.44
N ASN A 140 -26.26 14.38 -5.78
CA ASN A 140 -27.15 15.53 -5.80
C ASN A 140 -27.97 15.62 -4.49
N HIS A 141 -28.48 14.48 -3.99
CA HIS A 141 -29.27 14.42 -2.77
C HIS A 141 -29.13 13.04 -2.11
N ILE A 142 -29.06 13.02 -0.76
CA ILE A 142 -29.05 11.79 0.04
C ILE A 142 -30.26 11.80 0.98
N ALA A 143 -31.09 10.76 0.92
CA ALA A 143 -32.17 10.51 1.87
C ALA A 143 -31.89 9.24 2.68
N VAL A 144 -31.91 9.36 3.99
CA VAL A 144 -31.83 8.20 4.89
C VAL A 144 -33.20 7.57 4.95
N LYS A 145 -33.34 6.33 4.49
CA LYS A 145 -34.61 5.57 4.61
C LYS A 145 -34.67 4.81 5.91
N TRP A 146 -33.58 4.34 6.41
CA TRP A 146 -33.51 3.55 7.61
C TRP A 146 -32.14 3.63 8.26
N HIS A 147 -32.08 3.88 9.56
CA HIS A 147 -30.87 3.84 10.35
C HIS A 147 -30.64 2.45 10.93
N ASN A 148 -29.42 1.98 10.96
CA ASN A 148 -29.08 0.74 11.64
C ASN A 148 -29.40 0.85 13.14
N PHE A 149 -30.19 -0.09 13.64
CA PHE A 149 -30.59 -0.18 15.04
C PHE A 149 -29.37 -0.28 15.99
N VAL A 150 -28.32 -0.99 15.56
CA VAL A 150 -27.10 -1.17 16.34
C VAL A 150 -26.12 -0.05 16.01
N ARG A 151 -26.23 1.13 16.48
CA ARG A 151 -25.28 2.25 16.26
C ARG A 151 -23.83 1.82 16.51
N ILE A 152 -23.23 1.17 15.50
CA ILE A 152 -21.96 0.44 15.62
C ILE A 152 -20.81 1.38 16.00
N ASN A 153 -20.74 2.57 15.38
CA ASN A 153 -19.69 3.54 15.65
C ASN A 153 -19.80 4.12 17.07
N GLU A 154 -21.02 4.37 17.57
CA GLU A 154 -21.22 4.83 18.95
C GLU A 154 -20.76 3.76 19.95
N ALA A 155 -21.12 2.49 19.73
CA ALA A 155 -20.69 1.39 20.57
C ALA A 155 -19.16 1.21 20.60
N ARG A 156 -18.50 1.35 19.42
CA ARG A 156 -17.03 1.33 19.30
C ARG A 156 -16.41 2.47 20.09
N ASN A 157 -16.91 3.70 19.90
CA ASN A 157 -16.39 4.89 20.57
C ASN A 157 -16.54 4.79 22.08
N LYS A 158 -17.64 4.21 22.58
CA LYS A 158 -17.85 3.97 24.01
C LYS A 158 -16.81 3.03 24.61
N VAL A 159 -16.35 2.00 23.87
CA VAL A 159 -15.26 1.13 24.33
C VAL A 159 -13.93 1.90 24.32
N LEU A 160 -13.68 2.67 23.27
CA LEU A 160 -12.42 3.39 23.08
C LEU A 160 -12.28 4.62 23.99
N SER A 161 -13.38 5.20 24.50
CA SER A 161 -13.35 6.36 25.41
C SER A 161 -12.64 6.11 26.75
N HIS A 162 -12.39 4.86 27.11
CA HIS A 162 -11.64 4.50 28.32
C HIS A 162 -10.12 4.58 28.14
N PHE A 163 -9.64 4.82 26.92
CA PHE A 163 -8.24 4.85 26.54
C PHE A 163 -7.83 6.26 26.10
N ASN A 164 -6.57 6.64 26.41
CA ASN A 164 -5.99 7.88 25.87
C ASN A 164 -5.70 7.75 24.36
N GLU A 165 -5.25 8.82 23.70
CA GLU A 165 -5.02 8.85 22.25
C GLU A 165 -4.04 7.76 21.79
N GLU A 166 -2.92 7.60 22.50
CA GLU A 166 -1.90 6.59 22.19
C GLU A 166 -2.44 5.16 22.33
N GLU A 167 -3.11 4.87 23.47
CA GLU A 167 -3.73 3.58 23.74
C GLU A 167 -4.88 3.29 22.76
N ARG A 168 -5.69 4.32 22.44
CA ARG A 168 -6.83 4.22 21.52
C ARG A 168 -6.40 3.87 20.12
N SER A 169 -5.28 4.43 19.64
CA SER A 169 -4.70 4.10 18.34
C SER A 169 -4.37 2.60 18.25
N ILE A 170 -3.78 1.99 19.27
CA ILE A 170 -3.40 0.58 19.28
C ILE A 170 -4.61 -0.34 19.49
N VAL A 171 -5.41 -0.08 20.54
CA VAL A 171 -6.59 -0.89 20.87
C VAL A 171 -7.65 -0.82 19.77
N GLY A 172 -7.89 0.38 19.22
CA GLY A 172 -8.83 0.59 18.13
C GLY A 172 -8.41 -0.12 16.84
N ALA A 173 -7.12 -0.09 16.51
CA ALA A 173 -6.59 -0.83 15.37
C ALA A 173 -6.80 -2.34 15.53
N ILE A 174 -6.52 -2.90 16.70
CA ILE A 174 -6.70 -4.34 17.01
C ILE A 174 -8.16 -4.73 16.99
N LEU A 175 -9.02 -4.02 17.71
CA LEU A 175 -10.44 -4.36 17.82
C LEU A 175 -11.22 -4.05 16.53
N PHE A 176 -11.08 -2.82 16.01
CA PHE A 176 -12.01 -2.27 15.01
C PHE A 176 -11.34 -1.88 13.68
N SER A 177 -10.01 -2.02 13.55
CA SER A 177 -9.21 -1.55 12.38
C SER A 177 -9.33 -0.04 12.14
N THR A 178 -9.35 0.75 13.23
CA THR A 178 -9.25 2.21 13.13
C THR A 178 -7.84 2.61 12.70
N ASN A 179 -7.75 3.75 12.01
CA ASN A 179 -6.48 4.29 11.52
C ASN A 179 -6.20 5.62 12.24
N GLU A 180 -6.13 5.59 13.55
CA GLU A 180 -5.69 6.74 14.35
C GLU A 180 -4.16 6.71 14.42
N ASP A 181 -3.52 7.83 14.15
CA ASP A 181 -2.06 7.94 14.21
C ASP A 181 -1.58 8.09 15.65
N SER A 182 -0.43 7.51 15.94
CA SER A 182 0.28 7.64 17.21
C SER A 182 1.75 7.34 17.04
N GLU A 183 2.57 7.79 18.01
CA GLU A 183 4.01 7.55 18.01
C GLU A 183 4.34 6.04 17.99
N THR A 184 3.70 5.26 18.87
CA THR A 184 3.88 3.79 18.91
C THR A 184 3.49 3.15 17.59
N ARG A 185 2.42 3.60 16.93
CA ARG A 185 2.00 3.06 15.63
C ARG A 185 3.02 3.35 14.54
N THR A 186 3.59 4.54 14.52
CA THR A 186 4.66 4.92 13.60
C THR A 186 5.89 4.04 13.83
N SER A 187 6.33 3.86 15.07
CA SER A 187 7.43 2.97 15.43
C SER A 187 7.16 1.52 15.01
N LEU A 188 5.94 1.00 15.20
CA LEU A 188 5.55 -0.33 14.73
C LEU A 188 5.61 -0.45 13.21
N THR A 189 5.28 0.62 12.48
CA THR A 189 5.39 0.64 11.01
C THR A 189 6.84 0.59 10.58
N ASN A 190 7.72 1.38 11.19
CA ASN A 190 9.15 1.39 10.93
C ASN A 190 9.83 0.05 11.22
N LEU A 191 9.34 -0.68 12.23
CA LEU A 191 9.79 -2.02 12.63
C LEU A 191 9.14 -3.15 11.82
N HIS A 192 8.23 -2.86 10.88
CA HIS A 192 7.41 -3.83 10.13
C HIS A 192 6.53 -4.73 11.03
N LEU A 193 6.13 -4.21 12.18
CA LEU A 193 5.26 -4.91 13.14
C LEU A 193 3.78 -4.47 13.05
N ALA A 194 3.47 -3.40 12.31
CA ALA A 194 2.10 -2.85 12.19
C ALA A 194 1.07 -3.87 11.70
N ARG A 195 1.48 -4.92 10.97
CA ARG A 195 0.58 -6.01 10.55
C ARG A 195 -0.09 -6.74 11.72
N PHE A 196 0.55 -6.78 12.89
CA PHE A 196 -0.09 -7.37 14.08
C PHE A 196 -1.33 -6.60 14.50
N LEU A 197 -1.38 -5.28 14.31
CA LEU A 197 -2.56 -4.48 14.60
C LEU A 197 -3.77 -4.89 13.76
N SER A 198 -3.55 -5.35 12.53
CA SER A 198 -4.62 -5.82 11.63
C SER A 198 -4.97 -7.31 11.79
N SER A 199 -4.19 -8.07 12.58
CA SER A 199 -4.30 -9.53 12.72
C SER A 199 -5.40 -9.98 13.68
N SER A 200 -6.56 -9.30 13.70
CA SER A 200 -7.67 -9.59 14.62
C SER A 200 -8.15 -11.04 14.60
N GLY A 201 -8.07 -11.71 13.45
CA GLY A 201 -8.42 -13.14 13.36
C GLY A 201 -7.56 -14.03 14.27
N LEU A 202 -6.29 -13.68 14.50
CA LEU A 202 -5.42 -14.39 15.45
C LEU A 202 -5.91 -14.22 16.89
N TYR A 203 -6.19 -12.99 17.30
CA TYR A 203 -6.65 -12.68 18.65
C TYR A 203 -8.01 -13.28 18.95
N VAL A 204 -8.95 -13.19 18.00
CA VAL A 204 -10.27 -13.79 18.12
C VAL A 204 -10.21 -15.32 18.19
N SER A 205 -9.34 -15.95 17.38
CA SER A 205 -9.14 -17.40 17.44
C SER A 205 -8.57 -17.87 18.78
N LEU A 206 -7.59 -17.13 19.33
CA LEU A 206 -7.01 -17.43 20.63
C LEU A 206 -8.02 -17.17 21.76
N PHE A 207 -8.74 -16.06 21.70
CA PHE A 207 -9.83 -15.76 22.63
C PHE A 207 -10.90 -16.85 22.63
N ALA A 208 -11.34 -17.27 21.44
CA ALA A 208 -12.32 -18.35 21.29
C ALA A 208 -11.81 -19.68 21.86
N PHE A 209 -10.53 -19.99 21.64
CA PHE A 209 -9.91 -21.18 22.23
C PHE A 209 -9.92 -21.12 23.78
N LEU A 210 -9.46 -20.01 24.36
CA LEU A 210 -9.42 -19.82 25.81
C LEU A 210 -10.82 -19.82 26.42
N LEU A 211 -11.78 -19.12 25.81
CA LEU A 211 -13.18 -19.10 26.28
C LEU A 211 -13.79 -20.49 26.24
N SER A 212 -13.64 -21.21 25.13
CA SER A 212 -14.14 -22.57 24.99
C SER A 212 -13.51 -23.50 26.03
N TYR A 213 -12.20 -23.39 26.27
CA TYR A 213 -11.48 -24.17 27.27
C TYR A 213 -11.99 -23.88 28.69
N ILE A 214 -12.13 -22.61 29.08
CA ILE A 214 -12.64 -22.24 30.41
C ILE A 214 -14.08 -22.75 30.59
N LEU A 215 -14.94 -22.58 29.59
CA LEU A 215 -16.32 -23.06 29.67
C LEU A 215 -16.41 -24.59 29.72
N SER A 216 -15.47 -25.30 29.08
CA SER A 216 -15.44 -26.78 29.12
C SER A 216 -15.13 -27.35 30.50
N LEU A 217 -14.56 -26.54 31.40
CA LEU A 217 -14.37 -26.92 32.83
C LEU A 217 -15.70 -27.02 33.58
N PHE A 218 -16.77 -26.36 33.12
CA PHE A 218 -18.07 -26.27 33.78
C PHE A 218 -19.19 -26.95 33.01
N MET A 219 -19.02 -27.22 31.71
CA MET A 219 -20.03 -27.81 30.87
C MET A 219 -19.44 -28.70 29.78
N LYS A 220 -20.29 -29.49 29.09
CA LYS A 220 -19.87 -30.36 27.98
C LYS A 220 -19.32 -29.52 26.80
N ASP A 221 -18.27 -30.00 26.15
CA ASP A 221 -17.58 -29.34 25.03
C ASP A 221 -18.54 -28.84 23.94
N LYS A 222 -19.57 -29.61 23.62
CA LYS A 222 -20.59 -29.23 22.64
C LYS A 222 -21.24 -27.88 22.96
N TYR A 223 -21.56 -27.60 24.21
CA TYR A 223 -22.22 -26.36 24.64
C TYR A 223 -21.20 -25.24 24.84
N SER A 224 -20.02 -25.54 25.35
CA SER A 224 -18.95 -24.55 25.49
C SER A 224 -18.53 -23.97 24.14
N GLU A 225 -18.34 -24.81 23.10
CA GLU A 225 -18.06 -24.38 21.74
C GLU A 225 -19.23 -23.56 21.16
N LEU A 226 -20.50 -23.96 21.40
CA LEU A 226 -21.66 -23.22 20.89
C LEU A 226 -21.77 -21.81 21.50
N ILE A 227 -21.56 -21.69 22.81
CA ILE A 227 -21.56 -20.37 23.49
C ILE A 227 -20.39 -19.53 22.95
N THR A 228 -19.24 -20.13 22.73
CA THR A 228 -18.09 -19.44 22.14
C THR A 228 -18.41 -18.92 20.75
N ILE A 229 -19.06 -19.73 19.90
CA ILE A 229 -19.49 -19.32 18.55
C ILE A 229 -20.48 -18.14 18.65
N ALA A 230 -21.46 -18.20 19.56
CA ALA A 230 -22.40 -17.10 19.78
C ALA A 230 -21.68 -15.82 20.23
N THR A 231 -20.72 -15.91 21.14
CA THR A 231 -19.90 -14.78 21.63
C THR A 231 -19.09 -14.15 20.49
N VAL A 232 -18.41 -14.95 19.66
CA VAL A 232 -17.69 -14.47 18.49
C VAL A 232 -18.67 -13.88 17.46
N GLY A 233 -19.88 -14.44 17.33
CA GLY A 233 -20.95 -13.92 16.49
C GLY A 233 -21.37 -12.50 16.88
N VAL A 234 -21.58 -12.25 18.18
CA VAL A 234 -21.86 -10.89 18.70
C VAL A 234 -20.72 -9.94 18.33
N TYR A 235 -19.47 -10.31 18.58
CA TYR A 235 -18.32 -9.49 18.24
C TYR A 235 -18.24 -9.21 16.73
N THR A 236 -18.58 -10.20 15.88
CA THR A 236 -18.59 -10.06 14.43
C THR A 236 -19.55 -8.96 13.96
N VAL A 237 -20.72 -8.81 14.58
CA VAL A 237 -21.68 -7.74 14.26
C VAL A 237 -21.05 -6.37 14.49
N PHE A 238 -20.38 -6.16 15.61
CA PHE A 238 -19.75 -4.88 15.96
C PHE A 238 -18.48 -4.58 15.16
N THR A 239 -17.87 -5.58 14.54
CA THR A 239 -16.66 -5.43 13.71
C THR A 239 -16.95 -5.50 12.23
N PHE A 240 -18.20 -5.76 11.82
CA PHE A 240 -18.59 -5.80 10.40
C PHE A 240 -18.14 -4.51 9.66
N PRO A 241 -17.57 -4.59 8.46
CA PRO A 241 -17.32 -5.76 7.61
C PRO A 241 -15.91 -6.39 7.75
N LYS A 242 -15.41 -6.57 8.98
CA LYS A 242 -14.04 -7.10 9.20
C LYS A 242 -13.96 -8.58 8.81
N PHE A 243 -13.48 -8.86 7.62
CA PHE A 243 -13.44 -10.21 7.05
C PHE A 243 -12.68 -11.22 7.91
N SER A 244 -11.58 -10.79 8.57
CA SER A 244 -10.77 -11.68 9.43
C SER A 244 -11.54 -12.28 10.60
N VAL A 245 -12.50 -11.54 11.18
CA VAL A 245 -13.36 -12.01 12.29
C VAL A 245 -14.45 -12.92 11.75
N LEU A 246 -15.14 -12.50 10.67
CA LEU A 246 -16.17 -13.32 10.00
C LEU A 246 -15.63 -14.70 9.61
N ARG A 247 -14.43 -14.77 9.06
CA ARG A 247 -13.78 -16.03 8.73
C ARG A 247 -13.62 -16.95 9.95
N VAL A 248 -13.17 -16.41 11.10
CA VAL A 248 -13.03 -17.20 12.33
C VAL A 248 -14.38 -17.76 12.76
N LEU A 249 -15.43 -16.93 12.75
CA LEU A 249 -16.79 -17.37 13.05
C LEU A 249 -17.24 -18.52 12.15
N LEU A 250 -17.05 -18.41 10.84
CA LEU A 250 -17.43 -19.44 9.86
C LEU A 250 -16.66 -20.75 10.08
N ILE A 251 -15.34 -20.66 10.33
CA ILE A 251 -14.50 -21.84 10.60
C ILE A 251 -14.94 -22.53 11.90
N LEU A 252 -15.18 -21.79 12.97
CA LEU A 252 -15.67 -22.35 14.26
C LEU A 252 -17.04 -23.01 14.09
N SER A 253 -17.97 -22.36 13.39
CA SER A 253 -19.31 -22.88 13.15
C SER A 253 -19.27 -24.15 12.33
N LEU A 254 -18.51 -24.18 11.22
CA LEU A 254 -18.39 -25.37 10.39
C LEU A 254 -17.65 -26.51 11.11
N LYS A 255 -16.62 -26.17 11.90
CA LYS A 255 -15.93 -27.16 12.75
C LYS A 255 -16.90 -27.79 13.76
N TRP A 256 -17.75 -27.02 14.41
CA TRP A 256 -18.78 -27.51 15.33
C TRP A 256 -19.77 -28.43 14.61
N ILE A 257 -20.31 -27.99 13.46
CA ILE A 257 -21.22 -28.80 12.61
C ILE A 257 -20.54 -30.11 12.21
N ASN A 258 -19.29 -30.05 11.75
CA ASN A 258 -18.52 -31.21 11.36
C ASN A 258 -18.30 -32.20 12.50
N THR A 259 -18.06 -31.69 13.71
CA THR A 259 -17.79 -32.54 14.88
C THR A 259 -19.03 -33.22 15.41
N TYR A 260 -20.12 -32.44 15.58
CA TYR A 260 -21.30 -32.91 16.32
C TYR A 260 -22.48 -33.37 15.44
N LEU A 261 -22.57 -32.86 14.20
CA LEU A 261 -23.64 -33.25 13.28
C LEU A 261 -23.14 -34.19 12.17
N LEU A 262 -21.96 -33.94 11.60
CA LEU A 262 -21.41 -34.72 10.49
C LEU A 262 -20.42 -35.82 10.95
N LYS A 263 -20.27 -36.04 12.28
CA LYS A 263 -19.41 -37.10 12.85
C LYS A 263 -17.97 -37.07 12.33
N LYS A 264 -17.36 -35.86 12.23
CA LYS A 264 -15.99 -35.61 11.76
C LYS A 264 -15.73 -36.10 10.32
N LYS A 265 -16.69 -35.90 9.42
CA LYS A 265 -16.59 -36.29 8.01
C LYS A 265 -15.45 -35.56 7.27
N PHE A 266 -15.16 -34.31 7.62
CA PHE A 266 -14.17 -33.47 6.97
C PHE A 266 -12.92 -33.26 7.84
N SER A 267 -11.74 -33.29 7.24
CA SER A 267 -10.49 -32.87 7.87
C SER A 267 -10.46 -31.35 8.09
N TYR A 268 -9.54 -30.87 8.94
CA TYR A 268 -9.37 -29.42 9.17
C TYR A 268 -9.09 -28.66 7.87
N LEU A 269 -8.24 -29.21 7.00
CA LEU A 269 -7.95 -28.61 5.69
C LEU A 269 -9.19 -28.47 4.80
N GLU A 270 -10.07 -29.44 4.83
CA GLU A 270 -11.32 -29.41 4.07
C GLU A 270 -12.32 -28.42 4.65
N VAL A 271 -12.40 -28.31 5.98
CA VAL A 271 -13.22 -27.29 6.67
C VAL A 271 -12.78 -25.87 6.25
N VAL A 272 -11.48 -25.59 6.33
CA VAL A 272 -10.91 -24.29 5.91
C VAL A 272 -11.20 -24.03 4.42
N SER A 273 -11.05 -25.05 3.58
CA SER A 273 -11.28 -24.94 2.14
C SER A 273 -12.75 -24.66 1.79
N ILE A 274 -13.69 -25.33 2.46
CA ILE A 274 -15.15 -25.09 2.29
C ILE A 274 -15.49 -23.63 2.64
N VAL A 275 -14.98 -23.15 3.77
CA VAL A 275 -15.19 -21.76 4.18
C VAL A 275 -14.55 -20.80 3.16
N GLY A 276 -13.36 -21.11 2.64
CA GLY A 276 -12.70 -20.31 1.61
C GLY A 276 -13.51 -20.21 0.31
N ILE A 277 -14.04 -21.34 -0.19
CA ILE A 277 -14.92 -21.36 -1.36
C ILE A 277 -16.19 -20.53 -1.09
N PHE A 278 -16.83 -20.75 0.04
CA PHE A 278 -18.03 -19.99 0.42
C PHE A 278 -17.78 -18.49 0.43
N CYS A 279 -16.66 -18.04 1.03
CA CYS A 279 -16.28 -16.62 1.06
C CYS A 279 -16.05 -16.06 -0.34
N LEU A 280 -15.39 -16.79 -1.23
CA LEU A 280 -15.15 -16.38 -2.62
C LEU A 280 -16.45 -16.31 -3.44
N ILE A 281 -17.38 -17.21 -3.20
CA ILE A 281 -18.73 -17.15 -3.81
C ILE A 281 -19.50 -15.94 -3.33
N MET A 282 -19.43 -15.60 -2.02
CA MET A 282 -20.10 -14.42 -1.49
C MET A 282 -19.46 -13.11 -1.97
N ASN A 283 -18.14 -13.10 -2.14
CA ASN A 283 -17.40 -11.94 -2.59
C ASN A 283 -16.09 -12.33 -3.26
N ARG A 284 -16.09 -12.44 -4.59
CA ARG A 284 -14.92 -12.79 -5.41
C ARG A 284 -13.71 -11.88 -5.20
N PHE A 285 -13.95 -10.59 -4.90
CA PHE A 285 -12.89 -9.61 -4.71
C PHE A 285 -12.05 -9.85 -3.45
N LEU A 286 -12.48 -10.76 -2.58
CA LEU A 286 -11.66 -11.21 -1.46
C LEU A 286 -10.37 -11.89 -1.92
N ALA A 287 -10.36 -12.54 -3.10
CA ALA A 287 -9.17 -13.15 -3.66
C ALA A 287 -7.99 -12.19 -3.83
N PHE A 288 -8.26 -10.88 -3.92
CA PHE A 288 -7.26 -9.81 -4.06
C PHE A 288 -6.93 -9.11 -2.73
N GLN A 289 -7.55 -9.50 -1.64
CA GLN A 289 -7.34 -8.90 -0.34
C GLN A 289 -6.36 -9.71 0.51
N ASP A 290 -5.34 -9.06 1.04
CA ASP A 290 -4.33 -9.72 1.88
C ASP A 290 -4.94 -10.38 3.11
N SER A 291 -5.99 -9.78 3.67
CA SER A 291 -6.74 -10.37 4.79
C SER A 291 -7.34 -11.75 4.46
N PHE A 292 -7.70 -11.99 3.20
CA PHE A 292 -8.13 -13.30 2.72
C PHE A 292 -6.94 -14.21 2.49
N ILE A 293 -5.96 -13.76 1.69
CA ILE A 293 -4.79 -14.57 1.32
C ILE A 293 -4.06 -15.04 2.59
N LEU A 294 -3.64 -14.11 3.44
CA LEU A 294 -2.95 -14.43 4.69
C LEU A 294 -3.82 -15.26 5.63
N GLY A 295 -5.11 -14.91 5.68
CA GLY A 295 -6.05 -15.59 6.54
C GLY A 295 -6.29 -17.05 6.25
N PHE A 296 -6.26 -17.46 4.99
CA PHE A 296 -6.45 -18.87 4.59
C PHE A 296 -5.12 -19.59 4.40
N PHE A 297 -4.13 -18.98 3.77
CA PHE A 297 -2.88 -19.66 3.45
C PHE A 297 -2.01 -19.94 4.67
N ILE A 298 -1.97 -19.04 5.69
CA ILE A 298 -1.19 -19.30 6.92
C ILE A 298 -1.69 -20.55 7.67
N PRO A 299 -3.00 -20.73 7.96
CA PRO A 299 -3.51 -21.97 8.55
C PRO A 299 -3.25 -23.21 7.68
N ILE A 300 -3.34 -23.09 6.35
CA ILE A 300 -3.04 -24.17 5.43
C ILE A 300 -1.55 -24.56 5.52
N ILE A 301 -0.64 -23.57 5.48
CA ILE A 301 0.81 -23.80 5.64
C ILE A 301 1.06 -24.49 6.97
N GLY A 302 0.50 -23.94 8.07
CA GLY A 302 0.65 -24.53 9.42
C GLY A 302 0.18 -25.98 9.49
N TYR A 303 -0.91 -26.32 8.78
CA TYR A 303 -1.41 -27.68 8.70
C TYR A 303 -0.48 -28.61 7.88
N LEU A 304 0.03 -28.13 6.75
CA LEU A 304 0.92 -28.91 5.87
C LEU A 304 2.25 -29.27 6.54
N ILE A 305 2.75 -28.39 7.40
CA ILE A 305 4.02 -28.58 8.13
C ILE A 305 3.82 -28.91 9.63
N ARG A 306 2.64 -29.45 10.02
CA ARG A 306 2.31 -29.71 11.44
C ARG A 306 3.23 -30.74 12.08
N ASP A 307 3.64 -31.76 11.35
CA ASP A 307 4.32 -32.95 11.85
C ASP A 307 5.85 -32.89 11.65
N ILE A 308 6.41 -31.72 11.31
CA ILE A 308 7.86 -31.55 11.16
C ILE A 308 8.59 -31.64 12.50
N TYR A 309 9.78 -32.25 12.52
CA TYR A 309 10.64 -32.38 13.69
C TYR A 309 9.93 -32.91 14.95
N PRO A 310 9.31 -34.10 14.91
CA PRO A 310 8.56 -34.65 16.05
C PRO A 310 9.41 -34.78 17.32
N SER A 311 10.72 -34.96 17.18
CA SER A 311 11.69 -35.11 18.29
C SER A 311 12.09 -33.77 18.92
N SER A 312 11.80 -32.62 18.33
CA SER A 312 12.20 -31.30 18.85
C SER A 312 11.15 -30.21 18.63
N LYS A 313 10.35 -29.94 19.67
CA LYS A 313 9.33 -28.88 19.65
C LYS A 313 9.91 -27.50 19.37
N LYS A 314 11.11 -27.16 19.87
CA LYS A 314 11.79 -25.88 19.65
C LYS A 314 12.16 -25.70 18.16
N LYS A 315 12.79 -26.73 17.55
CA LYS A 315 13.14 -26.71 16.11
C LYS A 315 11.89 -26.63 15.24
N ALA A 316 10.86 -27.42 15.57
CA ALA A 316 9.58 -27.37 14.87
C ALA A 316 8.96 -25.96 14.88
N TYR A 317 8.95 -25.31 16.05
CA TYR A 317 8.43 -23.95 16.21
C TYR A 317 9.19 -22.95 15.34
N LEU A 318 10.54 -22.94 15.42
CA LEU A 318 11.36 -22.01 14.63
C LEU A 318 11.21 -22.23 13.13
N CYS A 319 11.16 -23.48 12.66
CA CYS A 319 10.96 -23.79 11.25
C CYS A 319 9.56 -23.37 10.76
N LYS A 320 8.52 -23.56 11.57
CA LYS A 320 7.16 -23.08 11.26
C LYS A 320 7.11 -21.55 11.19
N ALA A 321 7.72 -20.88 12.15
CA ALA A 321 7.79 -19.42 12.16
C ALA A 321 8.56 -18.89 10.95
N LEU A 322 9.71 -19.50 10.60
CA LEU A 322 10.47 -19.14 9.42
C LEU A 322 9.66 -19.37 8.12
N ALA A 323 8.96 -20.49 8.02
CA ALA A 323 8.11 -20.77 6.85
C ALA A 323 7.02 -19.70 6.68
N ILE A 324 6.37 -19.30 7.75
CA ILE A 324 5.37 -18.21 7.72
C ILE A 324 6.04 -16.88 7.36
N TYR A 325 7.20 -16.58 7.94
CA TYR A 325 7.94 -15.35 7.64
C TYR A 325 8.33 -15.26 6.15
N LEU A 326 8.91 -16.33 5.59
CA LEU A 326 9.26 -16.39 4.16
C LEU A 326 8.03 -16.20 3.26
N PHE A 327 6.86 -16.72 3.64
CA PHE A 327 5.62 -16.48 2.92
C PHE A 327 5.24 -14.99 2.86
N PHE A 328 5.57 -14.23 3.92
CA PHE A 328 5.24 -12.82 4.05
C PHE A 328 6.17 -11.86 3.29
N ILE A 329 7.39 -12.25 2.96
CA ILE A 329 8.38 -11.32 2.39
C ILE A 329 7.84 -10.53 1.18
N PRO A 330 7.19 -11.13 0.15
CA PRO A 330 6.65 -10.36 -0.96
C PRO A 330 5.60 -9.31 -0.54
N PHE A 331 4.81 -9.58 0.49
CA PHE A 331 3.84 -8.62 1.02
C PHE A 331 4.53 -7.47 1.78
N GLU A 332 5.51 -7.76 2.64
CA GLU A 332 6.30 -6.72 3.32
C GLU A 332 6.94 -5.76 2.31
N VAL A 333 7.54 -6.33 1.26
CA VAL A 333 8.18 -5.54 0.19
C VAL A 333 7.17 -4.65 -0.54
N SER A 334 5.99 -5.17 -0.84
CA SER A 334 4.93 -4.40 -1.52
C SER A 334 4.44 -3.22 -0.66
N TYR A 335 4.40 -3.37 0.66
CA TYR A 335 3.95 -2.31 1.56
C TYR A 335 5.01 -1.26 1.88
N TYR A 336 6.24 -1.70 2.17
CA TYR A 336 7.24 -0.82 2.78
C TYR A 336 8.39 -0.45 1.84
N ASN A 337 8.52 -1.12 0.69
CA ASN A 337 9.68 -1.03 -0.20
C ASN A 337 11.03 -1.19 0.54
N LYS A 338 11.00 -1.93 1.66
CA LYS A 338 12.12 -2.13 2.59
C LYS A 338 11.95 -3.47 3.31
N ILE A 339 13.03 -4.15 3.66
CA ILE A 339 13.02 -5.26 4.62
C ILE A 339 13.91 -4.89 5.79
N VAL A 340 13.37 -4.95 7.00
CA VAL A 340 14.15 -4.79 8.24
C VAL A 340 14.87 -6.10 8.52
N ILE A 341 16.21 -6.06 8.66
CA ILE A 341 17.05 -7.27 8.80
C ILE A 341 16.64 -8.09 10.04
N LEU A 342 16.31 -7.40 11.13
CA LEU A 342 15.87 -8.02 12.38
C LEU A 342 14.38 -8.31 12.46
N SER A 343 13.61 -8.09 11.37
CA SER A 343 12.13 -8.22 11.43
C SER A 343 11.68 -9.61 11.90
N PHE A 344 12.34 -10.69 11.46
CA PHE A 344 11.96 -12.04 11.89
C PHE A 344 12.09 -12.27 13.41
N PRO A 345 13.26 -12.07 14.07
CA PRO A 345 13.34 -12.19 15.52
C PRO A 345 12.46 -11.17 16.26
N LEU A 346 12.34 -9.94 15.77
CA LEU A 346 11.48 -8.92 16.37
C LEU A 346 10.01 -9.35 16.37
N GLN A 347 9.52 -9.95 15.29
CA GLN A 347 8.17 -10.49 15.22
C GLN A 347 7.93 -11.59 16.25
N LEU A 348 8.89 -12.51 16.45
CA LEU A 348 8.77 -13.55 17.45
C LEU A 348 8.70 -12.99 18.87
N LEU A 349 9.57 -12.01 19.17
CA LEU A 349 9.63 -11.36 20.49
C LEU A 349 8.40 -10.47 20.76
N SER A 350 7.86 -9.82 19.73
CA SER A 350 6.69 -8.92 19.86
C SER A 350 5.36 -9.68 19.96
N THR A 351 5.29 -10.91 19.45
CA THR A 351 4.05 -11.69 19.40
C THR A 351 3.34 -11.79 20.76
N PRO A 352 4.02 -12.07 21.90
CA PRO A 352 3.36 -12.15 23.22
C PRO A 352 2.66 -10.84 23.61
N PHE A 353 3.28 -9.66 23.36
CA PHE A 353 2.67 -8.37 23.67
C PHE A 353 1.36 -8.19 22.92
N PHE A 354 1.37 -8.44 21.62
CA PHE A 354 0.16 -8.32 20.80
C PHE A 354 -0.94 -9.30 21.19
N LEU A 355 -0.59 -10.53 21.58
CA LEU A 355 -1.57 -11.50 22.06
C LEU A 355 -2.22 -11.04 23.39
N LEU A 356 -1.42 -10.53 24.32
CA LEU A 356 -1.92 -10.03 25.61
C LEU A 356 -2.80 -8.79 25.41
N ILE A 357 -2.37 -7.82 24.58
CA ILE A 357 -3.19 -6.64 24.25
C ILE A 357 -4.47 -7.08 23.53
N GLY A 358 -4.40 -7.99 22.56
CA GLY A 358 -5.55 -8.45 21.81
C GLY A 358 -6.59 -9.13 22.69
N ILE A 359 -6.18 -10.04 23.58
CA ILE A 359 -7.07 -10.74 24.50
C ILE A 359 -7.67 -9.77 25.53
N SER A 360 -6.84 -8.94 26.18
CA SER A 360 -7.34 -7.99 27.18
C SER A 360 -8.27 -6.95 26.56
N SER A 361 -7.99 -6.49 25.33
CA SER A 361 -8.90 -5.60 24.60
C SER A 361 -10.25 -6.25 24.27
N LEU A 362 -10.26 -7.54 23.87
CA LEU A 362 -11.50 -8.29 23.64
C LEU A 362 -12.30 -8.46 24.93
N LEU A 363 -11.63 -8.70 26.07
CA LEU A 363 -12.31 -8.74 27.38
C LEU A 363 -12.92 -7.39 27.76
N CYS A 364 -12.21 -6.28 27.50
CA CYS A 364 -12.76 -4.92 27.67
C CYS A 364 -13.98 -4.68 26.75
N PHE A 365 -13.98 -5.18 25.53
CA PHE A 365 -15.13 -5.10 24.62
C PHE A 365 -16.35 -5.79 25.21
N PHE A 366 -16.20 -6.94 25.85
CA PHE A 366 -17.26 -7.65 26.56
C PHE A 366 -17.55 -7.07 27.96
N LYS A 367 -17.13 -5.83 28.23
CA LYS A 367 -17.35 -5.09 29.49
C LYS A 367 -16.73 -5.71 30.73
N ILE A 368 -15.71 -6.55 30.58
CA ILE A 368 -14.88 -6.99 31.70
C ILE A 368 -13.92 -5.84 32.05
N PRO A 369 -13.92 -5.29 33.27
CA PRO A 369 -13.26 -4.01 33.59
C PRO A 369 -11.76 -4.17 33.83
N ILE A 370 -11.03 -4.71 32.86
CA ILE A 370 -9.57 -4.90 32.91
C ILE A 370 -8.80 -3.83 32.09
N TYR A 371 -9.39 -2.65 31.89
CA TYR A 371 -8.76 -1.53 31.19
C TYR A 371 -7.34 -1.20 31.69
N PRO A 372 -7.06 -1.17 33.02
CA PRO A 372 -5.71 -0.89 33.50
C PRO A 372 -4.67 -1.91 33.01
N VAL A 373 -5.07 -3.18 32.92
CA VAL A 373 -4.18 -4.27 32.44
C VAL A 373 -3.85 -4.06 30.95
N THR A 374 -4.86 -3.71 30.15
CA THR A 374 -4.64 -3.40 28.74
C THR A 374 -3.71 -2.20 28.56
N LYS A 375 -3.89 -1.14 29.36
CA LYS A 375 -3.02 0.05 29.36
C LYS A 375 -1.58 -0.27 29.68
N ILE A 376 -1.34 -1.12 30.68
CA ILE A 376 0.00 -1.59 31.04
C ILE A 376 0.65 -2.30 29.85
N PHE A 377 -0.08 -3.20 29.17
CA PHE A 377 0.48 -3.90 28.01
C PHE A 377 0.77 -2.99 26.84
N VAL A 378 -0.06 -1.97 26.57
CA VAL A 378 0.21 -0.96 25.53
C VAL A 378 1.43 -0.12 25.93
N PHE A 379 1.54 0.31 27.19
CA PHE A 379 2.72 1.03 27.70
C PHE A 379 4.01 0.22 27.53
N LEU A 380 3.99 -1.07 27.89
CA LEU A 380 5.13 -1.96 27.70
C LEU A 380 5.49 -2.14 26.21
N LEU A 381 4.50 -2.23 25.34
CA LEU A 381 4.72 -2.28 23.88
C LEU A 381 5.36 -0.98 23.39
N SER A 382 4.88 0.19 23.84
CA SER A 382 5.45 1.49 23.48
C SER A 382 6.91 1.61 23.92
N GLY A 383 7.23 1.24 25.17
CA GLY A 383 8.61 1.21 25.66
C GLY A 383 9.50 0.25 24.87
N TYR A 384 8.99 -0.94 24.53
CA TYR A 384 9.69 -1.92 23.72
C TYR A 384 9.98 -1.40 22.31
N THR A 385 9.01 -0.76 21.64
CA THR A 385 9.22 -0.23 20.28
C THR A 385 10.23 0.90 20.27
N LYS A 386 10.17 1.84 21.21
CA LYS A 386 11.16 2.93 21.36
C LYS A 386 12.58 2.43 21.58
N LEU A 387 12.74 1.36 22.35
CA LEU A 387 14.05 0.75 22.61
C LEU A 387 14.65 0.10 21.36
N ILE A 388 13.81 -0.48 20.49
CA ILE A 388 14.27 -1.32 19.38
C ILE A 388 14.29 -0.55 18.06
N GLU A 389 13.50 0.52 17.90
CA GLU A 389 13.42 1.29 16.67
C GLU A 389 14.80 1.77 16.16
N PRO A 390 15.75 2.23 17.00
CA PRO A 390 17.10 2.57 16.53
C PRO A 390 17.89 1.41 15.91
N LEU A 391 17.49 0.16 16.19
CA LEU A 391 18.09 -1.06 15.63
C LEU A 391 17.42 -1.52 14.32
N ALA A 392 16.44 -0.78 13.81
CA ALA A 392 15.64 -1.14 12.64
C ALA A 392 16.39 -0.90 11.32
N PHE A 393 17.60 -1.42 11.19
CA PHE A 393 18.33 -1.37 9.93
C PHE A 393 17.61 -2.18 8.86
N GLY A 394 17.44 -1.58 7.69
CA GLY A 394 16.72 -2.21 6.61
C GLY A 394 17.39 -2.05 5.25
N ILE A 395 17.14 -3.01 4.37
CA ILE A 395 17.55 -3.00 2.97
C ILE A 395 16.38 -2.51 2.15
N LEU A 396 16.58 -1.47 1.33
CA LEU A 396 15.58 -1.00 0.38
C LEU A 396 15.38 -2.05 -0.71
N LEU A 397 14.15 -2.51 -0.84
CA LEU A 397 13.77 -3.55 -1.77
C LEU A 397 12.49 -3.11 -2.47
N PRO A 398 12.56 -2.74 -3.76
CA PRO A 398 11.35 -2.34 -4.48
C PRO A 398 10.40 -3.51 -4.64
N GLU A 399 9.12 -3.20 -4.85
CA GLU A 399 8.08 -4.19 -5.09
C GLU A 399 8.49 -5.23 -6.13
N PHE A 400 8.25 -6.50 -5.82
CA PHE A 400 8.56 -7.60 -6.74
C PHE A 400 7.66 -7.52 -7.97
N LYS A 401 8.27 -7.56 -9.15
CA LYS A 401 7.52 -7.72 -10.38
C LYS A 401 6.83 -9.08 -10.40
N ILE A 402 5.68 -9.17 -11.05
CA ILE A 402 4.80 -10.34 -11.03
C ILE A 402 5.54 -11.65 -11.40
N TYR A 403 6.45 -11.63 -12.37
CA TYR A 403 7.23 -12.81 -12.73
C TYR A 403 8.15 -13.28 -11.59
N LEU A 404 8.71 -12.34 -10.81
CA LEU A 404 9.56 -12.66 -9.67
C LEU A 404 8.74 -13.22 -8.51
N ILE A 405 7.52 -12.70 -8.28
CA ILE A 405 6.57 -13.24 -7.31
C ILE A 405 6.27 -14.70 -7.63
N ILE A 406 6.02 -15.03 -8.90
CA ILE A 406 5.75 -16.41 -9.34
C ILE A 406 6.96 -17.31 -9.04
N VAL A 407 8.17 -16.91 -9.49
CA VAL A 407 9.41 -17.67 -9.24
C VAL A 407 9.62 -17.85 -7.73
N TYR A 408 9.44 -16.79 -6.95
CA TYR A 408 9.56 -16.83 -5.50
C TYR A 408 8.63 -17.88 -4.87
N TYR A 409 7.34 -17.86 -5.21
CA TYR A 409 6.38 -18.82 -4.63
C TYR A 409 6.53 -20.24 -5.17
N VAL A 410 7.02 -20.44 -6.38
CA VAL A 410 7.38 -21.80 -6.86
C VAL A 410 8.52 -22.38 -6.00
N ILE A 411 9.57 -21.61 -5.76
CA ILE A 411 10.68 -22.02 -4.88
C ILE A 411 10.18 -22.22 -3.44
N TYR A 412 9.30 -21.35 -2.96
CA TYR A 412 8.68 -21.45 -1.64
C TYR A 412 7.84 -22.73 -1.47
N LEU A 413 7.07 -23.13 -2.47
CA LEU A 413 6.31 -24.39 -2.45
C LEU A 413 7.25 -25.60 -2.42
N ALA A 414 8.34 -25.57 -3.19
CA ALA A 414 9.38 -26.60 -3.11
C ALA A 414 10.02 -26.65 -1.72
N TYR A 415 10.30 -25.49 -1.12
CA TYR A 415 10.79 -25.37 0.25
C TYR A 415 9.83 -26.04 1.26
N LEU A 416 8.52 -25.71 1.18
CA LEU A 416 7.50 -26.34 2.05
C LEU A 416 7.42 -27.85 1.87
N TYR A 417 7.50 -28.34 0.63
CA TYR A 417 7.50 -29.77 0.33
C TYR A 417 8.67 -30.50 1.00
N TYR A 418 9.91 -30.01 0.78
CA TYR A 418 11.11 -30.62 1.37
C TYR A 418 11.18 -30.45 2.90
N LEU A 419 10.61 -29.37 3.42
CA LEU A 419 10.46 -29.19 4.87
C LEU A 419 9.49 -30.21 5.45
N ALA A 420 8.35 -30.48 4.80
CA ALA A 420 7.33 -31.43 5.26
C ALA A 420 7.83 -32.87 5.27
N ILE A 421 8.65 -33.27 4.30
CA ILE A 421 9.25 -34.62 4.24
C ILE A 421 10.52 -34.77 5.08
N GLY A 422 10.99 -33.69 5.72
CA GLY A 422 12.16 -33.70 6.60
C GLY A 422 13.51 -33.80 5.90
N PHE A 423 13.59 -33.45 4.59
CA PHE A 423 14.84 -33.49 3.83
C PHE A 423 15.68 -32.24 4.06
N HIS A 424 16.49 -32.26 5.11
CA HIS A 424 17.17 -31.09 5.67
C HIS A 424 18.13 -30.34 4.73
N PRO A 425 18.98 -30.98 3.90
CA PRO A 425 19.90 -30.22 3.04
C PRO A 425 19.16 -29.33 2.04
N ILE A 426 18.12 -29.87 1.37
CA ILE A 426 17.42 -29.14 0.31
C ILE A 426 16.58 -28.00 0.87
N HIS A 427 15.78 -28.23 1.94
CA HIS A 427 14.94 -27.13 2.43
C HIS A 427 15.77 -25.97 3.00
N ARG A 428 16.97 -26.24 3.59
CA ARG A 428 17.89 -25.18 4.02
C ARG A 428 18.44 -24.41 2.81
N GLY A 429 18.89 -25.13 1.75
CA GLY A 429 19.34 -24.51 0.52
C GLY A 429 18.28 -23.65 -0.14
N LEU A 430 17.01 -24.11 -0.19
CA LEU A 430 15.89 -23.35 -0.75
C LEU A 430 15.53 -22.12 0.10
N SER A 431 15.60 -22.20 1.42
CA SER A 431 15.38 -21.01 2.26
C SER A 431 16.47 -19.95 2.05
N LEU A 432 17.73 -20.37 1.91
CA LEU A 432 18.85 -19.47 1.57
C LEU A 432 18.69 -18.88 0.17
N LEU A 433 18.21 -19.67 -0.78
CA LEU A 433 17.92 -19.20 -2.15
C LEU A 433 16.84 -18.13 -2.18
N LEU A 434 15.75 -18.29 -1.41
CA LEU A 434 14.68 -17.29 -1.29
C LEU A 434 15.21 -15.96 -0.72
N VAL A 435 16.04 -16.04 0.32
CA VAL A 435 16.69 -14.85 0.89
C VAL A 435 17.70 -14.26 -0.11
N GLY A 436 18.51 -15.11 -0.76
CA GLY A 436 19.49 -14.70 -1.78
C GLY A 436 18.85 -13.96 -2.96
N ILE A 437 17.74 -14.46 -3.50
CA ILE A 437 16.99 -13.79 -4.57
C ILE A 437 16.52 -12.41 -4.11
N SER A 438 16.02 -12.29 -2.88
CA SER A 438 15.57 -11.01 -2.32
C SER A 438 16.76 -10.03 -2.20
N ILE A 439 17.90 -10.47 -1.70
CA ILE A 439 19.13 -9.67 -1.58
C ILE A 439 19.65 -9.25 -2.96
N LEU A 440 19.75 -10.18 -3.91
CA LEU A 440 20.21 -9.87 -5.27
C LEU A 440 19.29 -8.86 -5.96
N TYR A 441 17.99 -9.00 -5.78
CA TYR A 441 17.01 -8.04 -6.32
C TYR A 441 17.11 -6.66 -5.62
N ALA A 442 17.54 -6.61 -4.36
CA ALA A 442 17.75 -5.36 -3.64
C ALA A 442 18.98 -4.57 -4.15
N LEU A 443 19.96 -5.24 -4.75
CA LEU A 443 21.19 -4.57 -5.21
C LEU A 443 20.89 -3.49 -6.24
N PRO A 444 21.38 -2.25 -6.03
CA PRO A 444 21.11 -1.13 -6.92
C PRO A 444 22.05 -1.13 -8.15
N ILE A 445 22.18 -2.28 -8.84
CA ILE A 445 23.11 -2.46 -9.96
C ILE A 445 22.86 -1.41 -11.06
N LYS A 446 21.58 -1.20 -11.41
CA LYS A 446 21.22 -0.19 -12.42
C LYS A 446 21.66 1.22 -12.01
N ASN A 447 21.62 1.53 -10.72
CA ASN A 447 21.99 2.84 -10.21
C ASN A 447 23.48 3.13 -10.39
N ARG A 448 24.30 2.08 -10.50
CA ARG A 448 25.77 2.22 -10.70
C ARG A 448 26.19 2.41 -12.14
N ILE A 449 25.31 2.13 -13.09
CA ILE A 449 25.62 2.15 -14.53
C ILE A 449 24.76 3.13 -15.31
N THR A 450 23.94 3.95 -14.63
CA THR A 450 23.06 4.92 -15.28
C THR A 450 23.05 6.25 -14.55
N ASN A 451 23.08 7.32 -15.34
CA ASN A 451 22.69 8.66 -14.91
C ASN A 451 21.22 8.88 -15.26
N GLU A 452 20.47 9.60 -14.45
CA GLU A 452 19.08 9.91 -14.75
C GLU A 452 18.61 11.25 -14.17
N VAL A 453 17.72 11.92 -14.91
CA VAL A 453 16.94 13.07 -14.46
C VAL A 453 15.47 12.66 -14.49
N ASN A 454 14.79 12.78 -13.36
CA ASN A 454 13.38 12.40 -13.24
C ASN A 454 12.58 13.62 -12.76
N PHE A 455 11.70 14.13 -13.60
CA PHE A 455 10.68 15.11 -13.20
C PHE A 455 9.54 14.33 -12.57
N ILE A 456 9.53 14.29 -11.24
CA ILE A 456 8.60 13.45 -10.47
C ILE A 456 7.22 14.10 -10.48
N ASN A 457 6.19 13.35 -10.85
CA ASN A 457 4.82 13.80 -10.65
C ASN A 457 4.48 13.83 -9.16
N VAL A 458 4.46 15.02 -8.59
CA VAL A 458 4.04 15.28 -7.19
C VAL A 458 2.64 15.89 -7.09
N GLY A 459 1.90 15.88 -8.21
CA GLY A 459 0.65 16.63 -8.36
C GLY A 459 0.94 18.08 -8.78
N GLN A 460 0.28 19.04 -8.16
CA GLN A 460 0.62 20.45 -8.37
C GLN A 460 1.87 20.76 -7.56
N GLY A 461 2.95 21.18 -8.24
CA GLY A 461 4.25 21.47 -7.65
C GLY A 461 5.42 20.85 -8.41
N ASP A 462 6.62 21.16 -8.00
CA ASP A 462 7.86 20.75 -8.63
C ASP A 462 8.69 19.79 -7.76
N CYS A 463 9.22 18.75 -8.38
CA CYS A 463 10.24 17.90 -7.77
C CYS A 463 11.05 17.21 -8.87
N THR A 464 12.34 17.51 -8.96
CA THR A 464 13.25 16.89 -9.92
C THR A 464 14.33 16.10 -9.20
N LEU A 465 14.40 14.79 -9.44
CA LEU A 465 15.45 13.92 -8.94
C LEU A 465 16.54 13.76 -9.99
N ILE A 466 17.76 14.10 -9.63
CA ILE A 466 18.95 13.90 -10.43
C ILE A 466 19.81 12.86 -9.75
N ARG A 467 20.20 11.84 -10.51
CA ARG A 467 21.18 10.87 -10.08
C ARG A 467 22.32 10.81 -11.08
N HIS A 468 23.50 11.21 -10.62
CA HIS A 468 24.71 11.26 -11.40
C HIS A 468 25.84 10.52 -10.69
N HIS A 469 26.35 9.47 -11.31
CA HIS A 469 27.25 8.49 -10.70
C HIS A 469 26.70 7.95 -9.39
N GLN A 470 27.13 8.34 -8.24
CA GLN A 470 26.58 7.91 -6.94
C GLN A 470 25.97 9.09 -6.15
N LYS A 471 25.91 10.26 -6.79
CA LYS A 471 25.31 11.44 -6.21
C LYS A 471 23.82 11.49 -6.48
N VAL A 472 23.07 11.88 -5.46
CA VAL A 472 21.62 12.03 -5.49
C VAL A 472 21.29 13.47 -5.13
N ILE A 473 20.62 14.16 -6.02
CA ILE A 473 20.30 15.57 -5.92
C ILE A 473 18.79 15.71 -6.16
N LEU A 474 18.14 16.54 -5.38
CA LEU A 474 16.77 17.00 -5.62
C LEU A 474 16.81 18.49 -5.98
N ILE A 475 15.99 18.88 -6.93
CA ILE A 475 15.58 20.28 -7.14
C ILE A 475 14.10 20.33 -6.82
N ASP A 476 13.74 21.06 -5.78
CA ASP A 476 12.44 21.11 -5.13
C ASP A 476 11.96 19.75 -4.57
N THR A 477 10.94 19.79 -3.76
CA THR A 477 10.40 18.60 -3.07
C THR A 477 8.90 18.40 -3.29
N GLY A 478 8.24 19.36 -3.91
CA GLY A 478 6.80 19.41 -3.99
C GLY A 478 6.14 19.76 -2.65
N GLY A 479 4.84 19.87 -2.67
CA GLY A 479 4.03 20.09 -1.47
C GLY A 479 2.56 20.31 -1.83
N LEU A 480 1.64 19.76 -1.03
CA LEU A 480 0.22 20.01 -1.16
C LEU A 480 -0.36 20.25 0.23
N THR A 481 -1.07 21.36 0.42
CA THR A 481 -1.61 21.77 1.72
C THR A 481 -2.64 20.79 2.31
N TYR A 482 -3.26 19.96 1.49
CA TYR A 482 -4.30 19.00 1.87
C TYR A 482 -3.81 17.54 1.88
N ARG A 483 -2.53 17.29 1.57
CA ARG A 483 -1.96 15.95 1.48
C ARG A 483 -0.46 15.97 1.77
N ASP A 484 0.02 14.97 2.50
CA ASP A 484 1.44 14.77 2.77
C ASP A 484 2.14 14.09 1.57
N ILE A 485 2.62 14.90 0.64
CA ILE A 485 3.32 14.42 -0.57
C ILE A 485 4.61 13.70 -0.24
N ALA A 486 5.32 14.09 0.83
CA ALA A 486 6.53 13.39 1.23
C ALA A 486 6.26 11.91 1.52
N ASN A 487 5.35 11.62 2.44
CA ASN A 487 5.05 10.25 2.86
C ASN A 487 4.20 9.48 1.85
N ASP A 488 3.31 10.16 1.14
CA ASP A 488 2.38 9.53 0.20
C ASP A 488 3.00 9.19 -1.16
N ASN A 489 4.04 9.92 -1.61
CA ASN A 489 4.58 9.76 -2.95
C ASN A 489 6.11 9.83 -3.02
N LEU A 490 6.76 10.91 -2.53
CA LEU A 490 8.18 11.15 -2.75
C LEU A 490 9.06 10.10 -2.05
N ILE A 491 8.85 9.85 -0.76
CA ILE A 491 9.60 8.84 0.01
C ILE A 491 9.40 7.43 -0.57
N PRO A 492 8.18 6.96 -0.87
CA PRO A 492 7.98 5.70 -1.59
C PRO A 492 8.70 5.63 -2.94
N TYR A 493 8.70 6.73 -3.71
CA TYR A 493 9.42 6.81 -4.99
C TYR A 493 10.93 6.63 -4.80
N LEU A 494 11.52 7.37 -3.86
CA LEU A 494 12.95 7.27 -3.56
C LEU A 494 13.33 5.86 -3.06
N LYS A 495 12.49 5.22 -2.22
CA LYS A 495 12.69 3.84 -1.78
C LYS A 495 12.64 2.85 -2.96
N LYS A 496 11.68 2.98 -3.88
CA LYS A 496 11.62 2.18 -5.11
C LYS A 496 12.86 2.34 -5.99
N LYS A 497 13.42 3.54 -6.04
CA LYS A 497 14.70 3.84 -6.73
C LYS A 497 15.92 3.38 -5.92
N ARG A 498 15.78 2.81 -4.74
CA ARG A 498 16.86 2.36 -3.83
C ARG A 498 17.81 3.50 -3.45
N ILE A 499 17.26 4.65 -3.14
CA ILE A 499 17.99 5.81 -2.66
C ILE A 499 18.06 5.74 -1.13
N TYR A 500 19.25 5.78 -0.56
CA TYR A 500 19.49 5.66 0.88
C TYR A 500 19.85 7.00 1.53
N ARG A 501 20.31 7.98 0.74
CA ARG A 501 20.70 9.32 1.20
C ARG A 501 20.51 10.31 0.06
N ILE A 502 20.43 11.58 0.41
CA ILE A 502 20.37 12.69 -0.52
C ILE A 502 21.62 13.54 -0.31
N ASP A 503 22.43 13.74 -1.35
CA ASP A 503 23.64 14.53 -1.25
C ASP A 503 23.32 16.02 -1.18
N SER A 504 22.37 16.49 -1.99
CA SER A 504 21.98 17.91 -2.02
C SER A 504 20.51 18.08 -2.38
N VAL A 505 19.88 19.11 -1.81
CA VAL A 505 18.56 19.60 -2.19
C VAL A 505 18.71 21.06 -2.58
N PHE A 506 18.23 21.44 -3.75
CA PHE A 506 18.08 22.82 -4.18
C PHE A 506 16.61 23.19 -4.04
N ILE A 507 16.30 24.28 -3.35
CA ILE A 507 14.97 24.85 -3.25
C ILE A 507 14.94 26.10 -4.12
N THR A 508 14.14 26.05 -5.19
CA THR A 508 14.09 27.18 -6.13
C THR A 508 13.57 28.44 -5.48
N HIS A 509 12.50 28.31 -4.70
CA HIS A 509 11.91 29.38 -3.86
C HIS A 509 11.04 28.76 -2.76
N HIS A 510 10.55 29.58 -1.82
CA HIS A 510 9.89 29.09 -0.61
C HIS A 510 8.36 29.01 -0.71
N ASP A 511 7.79 28.80 -1.90
CA ASP A 511 6.36 28.47 -2.02
C ASP A 511 6.12 26.99 -1.69
N TYR A 512 4.98 26.71 -1.06
CA TYR A 512 4.72 25.42 -0.44
C TYR A 512 4.76 24.24 -1.43
N ASP A 513 4.38 24.46 -2.67
CA ASP A 513 4.41 23.45 -3.74
C ASP A 513 5.82 23.16 -4.29
N HIS A 514 6.86 23.86 -3.78
CA HIS A 514 8.28 23.60 -4.05
C HIS A 514 9.02 23.01 -2.85
N TYR A 515 8.79 23.52 -1.63
CA TYR A 515 9.54 23.10 -0.44
C TYR A 515 8.72 22.31 0.59
N GLY A 516 7.39 22.22 0.43
CA GLY A 516 6.47 21.75 1.47
C GLY A 516 6.72 20.31 1.96
N ALA A 517 7.34 19.45 1.15
CA ALA A 517 7.67 18.09 1.57
C ALA A 517 9.05 17.98 2.28
N LEU A 518 9.87 19.05 2.31
CA LEU A 518 11.25 19.01 2.78
C LEU A 518 11.40 18.55 4.23
N ASP A 519 10.56 19.05 5.14
CA ASP A 519 10.69 18.72 6.56
C ASP A 519 10.36 17.27 6.88
N ASN A 520 9.37 16.68 6.20
CA ASN A 520 9.08 15.26 6.33
C ASN A 520 10.14 14.40 5.64
N LEU A 521 10.73 14.88 4.55
CA LEU A 521 11.85 14.22 3.88
C LEU A 521 13.10 14.17 4.77
N LYS A 522 13.42 15.25 5.52
CA LYS A 522 14.52 15.31 6.52
C LYS A 522 14.38 14.28 7.64
N LYS A 523 13.16 13.91 8.01
CA LYS A 523 12.92 12.88 9.04
C LYS A 523 13.31 11.47 8.57
N GLU A 524 13.16 11.18 7.27
CA GLU A 524 13.41 9.85 6.71
C GLU A 524 14.80 9.74 6.06
N TYR A 525 15.31 10.82 5.47
CA TYR A 525 16.55 10.84 4.72
C TYR A 525 17.59 11.78 5.34
N LYS A 526 18.84 11.30 5.42
CA LYS A 526 19.97 12.18 5.66
C LYS A 526 20.21 13.03 4.42
N ILE A 527 20.10 14.36 4.55
CA ILE A 527 20.39 15.36 3.54
C ILE A 527 21.69 16.04 3.94
N ASN A 528 22.72 16.05 3.07
CA ASN A 528 24.01 16.63 3.43
C ASN A 528 24.03 18.14 3.28
N HIS A 529 23.43 18.67 2.19
CA HIS A 529 23.41 20.12 1.92
C HIS A 529 22.05 20.53 1.39
N ILE A 530 21.63 21.74 1.74
CA ILE A 530 20.45 22.40 1.19
C ILE A 530 20.91 23.74 0.66
N TYR A 531 20.54 24.04 -0.56
CA TYR A 531 20.85 25.27 -1.28
C TYR A 531 19.54 25.95 -1.69
N ASP A 532 19.52 27.28 -1.59
CA ASP A 532 18.40 28.13 -1.98
C ASP A 532 18.93 29.41 -2.64
N TYR A 533 18.08 30.39 -2.86
CA TYR A 533 18.47 31.65 -3.47
C TYR A 533 19.40 32.53 -2.59
N TYR A 534 19.62 32.19 -1.31
CA TYR A 534 20.63 32.82 -0.47
C TYR A 534 22.02 32.19 -0.63
N SER A 535 22.11 31.06 -1.31
CA SER A 535 23.35 30.34 -1.50
C SER A 535 24.20 30.96 -2.60
N SER A 536 25.54 30.82 -2.51
CA SER A 536 26.45 31.28 -3.56
C SER A 536 26.52 30.27 -4.71
N TYR A 537 26.43 30.74 -5.94
CA TYR A 537 26.53 29.95 -7.15
C TYR A 537 27.76 30.35 -7.97
N PRO A 538 28.37 29.43 -8.77
CA PRO A 538 27.93 28.06 -9.05
C PRO A 538 28.16 27.08 -7.89
N VAL A 539 27.28 26.07 -7.78
CA VAL A 539 27.39 24.97 -6.81
C VAL A 539 27.79 23.71 -7.53
N SER A 540 28.82 23.01 -7.04
CA SER A 540 29.26 21.72 -7.58
C SER A 540 28.92 20.58 -6.65
N VAL A 541 28.24 19.53 -7.18
CA VAL A 541 27.91 18.30 -6.46
C VAL A 541 28.52 17.10 -7.22
N GLY A 542 29.65 16.62 -6.75
CA GLY A 542 30.49 15.70 -7.54
C GLY A 542 31.01 16.37 -8.82
N ASN A 543 30.72 15.78 -9.97
CA ASN A 543 31.12 16.31 -11.28
C ASN A 543 30.04 17.15 -11.96
N LEU A 544 28.89 17.38 -11.29
CA LEU A 544 27.85 18.27 -11.81
C LEU A 544 28.00 19.65 -11.23
N THR A 545 27.92 20.66 -12.10
CA THR A 545 27.93 22.07 -11.71
C THR A 545 26.56 22.66 -12.01
N PHE A 546 26.00 23.34 -11.03
CA PHE A 546 24.73 24.05 -11.10
C PHE A 546 24.99 25.55 -11.12
N ASN A 547 24.64 26.19 -12.23
CA ASN A 547 24.70 27.65 -12.35
C ASN A 547 23.31 28.23 -12.10
N ASN A 548 23.24 29.33 -11.37
CA ASN A 548 22.02 30.10 -11.22
C ASN A 548 22.11 31.38 -12.06
N TYR A 549 21.16 31.54 -12.98
CA TYR A 549 21.09 32.75 -13.85
C TYR A 549 20.22 33.86 -13.28
N ASN A 550 19.37 33.56 -12.27
CA ASN A 550 18.57 34.58 -11.62
C ASN A 550 19.31 35.18 -10.42
N THR A 551 20.11 36.19 -10.64
CA THR A 551 20.76 36.99 -9.57
C THR A 551 19.99 38.29 -9.28
N TYR A 552 19.01 38.63 -10.10
CA TYR A 552 18.29 39.89 -10.11
C TYR A 552 17.05 39.88 -9.23
N GLY A 553 16.34 38.78 -9.17
CA GLY A 553 15.12 38.62 -8.35
C GLY A 553 15.35 38.44 -6.85
N GLN A 554 16.61 38.24 -6.41
CA GLN A 554 16.91 37.92 -5.00
C GLN A 554 16.47 39.01 -4.00
N SER A 555 16.43 40.27 -4.42
CA SER A 555 15.97 41.41 -3.57
C SER A 555 14.46 41.66 -3.62
N SER A 556 13.71 40.93 -4.43
CA SER A 556 12.25 41.05 -4.53
C SER A 556 11.56 40.59 -3.26
N THR A 557 10.36 41.10 -3.01
CA THR A 557 9.47 40.62 -1.94
C THR A 557 8.61 39.45 -2.36
N GLU A 558 8.46 39.23 -3.67
CA GLU A 558 7.68 38.16 -4.24
C GLU A 558 8.54 36.88 -4.36
N GLU A 559 8.04 35.74 -3.85
CA GLU A 559 8.78 34.49 -3.82
C GLU A 559 9.09 33.96 -5.23
N ASN A 560 8.15 34.07 -6.18
CA ASN A 560 8.36 33.63 -7.56
C ASN A 560 9.52 34.37 -8.25
N ASP A 561 9.70 35.66 -7.96
CA ASP A 561 10.79 36.46 -8.49
C ASP A 561 12.17 35.95 -8.06
N ARG A 562 12.23 35.37 -6.83
CA ARG A 562 13.46 34.81 -6.24
C ARG A 562 13.84 33.44 -6.77
N SER A 563 12.98 32.83 -7.59
CA SER A 563 13.20 31.47 -8.11
C SER A 563 14.61 31.28 -8.66
N LEU A 564 15.30 30.27 -8.19
CA LEU A 564 16.55 29.84 -8.82
C LEU A 564 16.28 29.37 -10.25
N VAL A 565 17.03 29.94 -11.18
CA VAL A 565 17.05 29.49 -12.58
C VAL A 565 18.33 28.67 -12.80
N LEU A 566 18.20 27.36 -12.65
CA LEU A 566 19.33 26.45 -12.57
C LEU A 566 19.63 25.78 -13.92
N SER A 567 20.89 25.86 -14.39
CA SER A 567 21.36 25.04 -15.49
C SER A 567 22.35 23.99 -15.02
N PHE A 568 22.30 22.84 -15.68
CA PHE A 568 23.25 21.75 -15.53
C PHE A 568 23.28 20.87 -16.78
N ASN A 569 24.41 20.21 -17.02
CA ASN A 569 24.56 19.26 -18.14
C ASN A 569 24.65 17.83 -17.60
N ILE A 570 23.81 16.95 -18.11
CA ILE A 570 23.79 15.52 -17.77
C ILE A 570 23.12 14.71 -18.91
N CYS A 571 23.54 13.47 -19.09
CA CYS A 571 22.97 12.61 -20.13
C CYS A 571 23.16 13.18 -21.54
N ASN A 572 24.23 13.95 -21.77
CA ASN A 572 24.53 14.69 -23.01
C ASN A 572 23.42 15.69 -23.39
N LYS A 573 22.71 16.24 -22.42
CA LYS A 573 21.69 17.27 -22.59
C LYS A 573 21.91 18.39 -21.59
N ASP A 574 21.65 19.60 -22.04
CA ASP A 574 21.61 20.79 -21.22
C ASP A 574 20.20 21.04 -20.69
N PHE A 575 20.06 21.04 -19.38
CA PHE A 575 18.80 21.27 -18.67
C PHE A 575 18.76 22.69 -18.12
N LEU A 576 17.62 23.35 -18.27
CA LEU A 576 17.31 24.62 -17.61
C LEU A 576 16.03 24.48 -16.80
N ILE A 577 16.14 24.71 -15.49
CA ILE A 577 15.00 24.65 -14.54
C ILE A 577 14.66 26.07 -14.12
N MET A 578 13.44 26.51 -14.42
CA MET A 578 13.01 27.91 -14.23
C MET A 578 12.46 28.22 -12.84
N GLY A 579 12.17 27.17 -12.01
CA GLY A 579 11.29 27.39 -10.84
C GLY A 579 9.97 28.01 -11.29
N ASP A 580 9.54 29.07 -10.61
CA ASP A 580 8.35 29.87 -10.94
C ASP A 580 8.68 31.28 -11.45
N ALA A 581 9.91 31.45 -11.96
CA ALA A 581 10.41 32.71 -12.46
C ALA A 581 9.46 33.34 -13.51
N PRO A 582 9.04 34.61 -13.32
CA PRO A 582 8.14 35.31 -14.23
C PRO A 582 8.87 35.89 -15.45
N LYS A 583 8.10 36.36 -16.44
CA LYS A 583 8.60 36.91 -17.70
C LYS A 583 9.61 38.05 -17.56
N TRP A 584 9.51 38.87 -16.52
CA TRP A 584 10.48 39.95 -16.33
C TRP A 584 11.87 39.38 -15.94
N VAL A 585 11.91 38.30 -15.14
CA VAL A 585 13.16 37.59 -14.81
C VAL A 585 13.74 36.95 -16.08
N GLU A 586 12.91 36.35 -16.94
CA GLU A 586 13.36 35.82 -18.25
C GLU A 586 14.04 36.92 -19.09
N LYS A 587 13.46 38.13 -19.08
CA LYS A 587 14.04 39.28 -19.81
C LYS A 587 15.39 39.68 -19.24
N GLU A 588 15.52 39.83 -17.91
CA GLU A 588 16.80 40.14 -17.26
C GLU A 588 17.86 39.08 -17.56
N ILE A 589 17.46 37.80 -17.58
CA ILE A 589 18.36 36.70 -17.93
C ILE A 589 18.84 36.84 -19.39
N MET A 590 17.96 37.11 -20.35
CA MET A 590 18.34 37.30 -21.76
C MET A 590 19.28 38.50 -21.97
N ASP A 591 19.00 39.61 -21.28
CA ASP A 591 19.81 40.83 -21.40
C ASP A 591 21.24 40.64 -20.91
N HIS A 592 21.46 39.76 -19.91
CA HIS A 592 22.77 39.56 -19.31
C HIS A 592 23.46 38.25 -19.75
N HIS A 593 22.66 37.27 -20.22
CA HIS A 593 23.13 35.94 -20.64
C HIS A 593 22.53 35.56 -22.02
N PRO A 594 22.98 36.17 -23.11
CA PRO A 594 22.38 36.04 -24.44
C PRO A 594 22.48 34.64 -25.04
N SER A 595 23.27 33.73 -24.44
CA SER A 595 23.46 32.37 -24.94
C SER A 595 23.52 31.40 -23.76
N ILE A 596 22.38 30.80 -23.41
CA ILE A 596 22.29 29.71 -22.43
C ILE A 596 22.01 28.41 -23.16
N PRO A 597 22.89 27.40 -23.07
CA PRO A 597 22.61 26.08 -23.64
C PRO A 597 21.36 25.47 -22.97
N CYS A 598 20.39 25.04 -23.79
CA CYS A 598 19.16 24.45 -23.28
C CYS A 598 18.57 23.45 -24.28
N ASP A 599 18.74 22.16 -24.03
CA ASP A 599 18.03 21.11 -24.78
C ASP A 599 16.66 20.83 -24.18
N VAL A 600 16.56 20.86 -22.83
CA VAL A 600 15.34 20.56 -22.08
C VAL A 600 15.03 21.71 -21.14
N LEU A 601 13.94 22.39 -21.41
CA LEU A 601 13.42 23.46 -20.58
C LEU A 601 12.36 22.91 -19.59
N LYS A 602 12.60 23.00 -18.27
CA LYS A 602 11.52 22.89 -17.30
C LYS A 602 10.79 24.25 -17.27
N VAL A 603 9.60 24.26 -17.84
CA VAL A 603 8.76 25.46 -18.00
C VAL A 603 8.47 26.11 -16.65
N GLY A 604 8.61 27.43 -16.58
CA GLY A 604 8.38 28.20 -15.36
C GLY A 604 6.92 28.17 -14.92
N HIS A 605 6.70 28.26 -13.62
CA HIS A 605 5.42 28.42 -12.95
C HIS A 605 4.35 27.45 -13.44
N HIS A 606 4.72 26.17 -13.57
CA HIS A 606 3.85 25.06 -14.02
C HIS A 606 3.16 25.30 -15.38
N GLY A 607 3.70 26.20 -16.20
CA GLY A 607 3.09 26.62 -17.46
C GLY A 607 2.03 27.71 -17.31
N SER A 608 2.15 28.57 -16.28
CA SER A 608 1.36 29.78 -16.13
C SER A 608 1.61 30.75 -17.28
N ASP A 609 0.63 31.58 -17.60
CA ASP A 609 0.77 32.69 -18.55
C ASP A 609 1.63 33.86 -18.03
N THR A 610 1.98 33.83 -16.76
CA THR A 610 2.92 34.80 -16.13
C THR A 610 4.38 34.50 -16.46
N SER A 611 4.69 33.32 -17.00
CA SER A 611 6.02 32.87 -17.40
C SER A 611 6.04 32.45 -18.88
N THR A 612 7.22 32.09 -19.40
CA THR A 612 7.44 31.55 -20.74
C THR A 612 7.08 32.53 -21.85
N SER A 613 7.92 33.56 -22.00
CA SER A 613 7.78 34.57 -23.08
C SER A 613 8.26 34.01 -24.44
N GLU A 614 7.73 34.57 -25.54
CA GLU A 614 8.11 34.16 -26.88
C GLU A 614 9.59 34.47 -27.19
N GLU A 615 10.04 35.63 -26.72
CA GLU A 615 11.41 36.09 -26.86
C GLU A 615 12.39 35.12 -26.15
N PHE A 616 12.01 34.66 -24.95
CA PHE A 616 12.80 33.71 -24.18
C PHE A 616 12.92 32.35 -24.88
N LEU A 617 11.81 31.83 -25.39
CA LEU A 617 11.81 30.56 -26.14
C LEU A 617 12.64 30.67 -27.42
N THR A 618 12.57 31.83 -28.12
CA THR A 618 13.36 32.07 -29.31
C THR A 618 14.86 32.13 -29.02
N SER A 619 15.23 32.75 -27.91
CA SER A 619 16.64 32.84 -27.48
C SER A 619 17.20 31.48 -27.04
N LEU A 620 16.45 30.69 -26.29
CA LEU A 620 16.89 29.38 -25.80
C LEU A 620 16.81 28.27 -26.84
N ASN A 621 15.78 28.30 -27.70
CA ASN A 621 15.49 27.30 -28.72
C ASN A 621 15.56 25.85 -28.21
N PRO A 622 14.84 25.49 -27.12
CA PRO A 622 14.93 24.15 -26.55
C PRO A 622 14.24 23.12 -27.45
N SER A 623 14.76 21.89 -27.49
CA SER A 623 14.13 20.80 -28.23
C SER A 623 12.91 20.22 -27.50
N GLU A 624 12.93 20.25 -26.17
CA GLU A 624 11.91 19.69 -25.32
C GLU A 624 11.52 20.66 -24.19
N ALA A 625 10.23 20.69 -23.82
CA ALA A 625 9.70 21.42 -22.68
C ALA A 625 8.99 20.48 -21.73
N VAL A 626 9.40 20.47 -20.46
CA VAL A 626 8.75 19.71 -19.40
C VAL A 626 7.87 20.63 -18.58
N ILE A 627 6.61 20.25 -18.41
CA ILE A 627 5.64 20.96 -17.59
C ILE A 627 5.25 20.05 -16.41
N SER A 628 5.62 20.45 -15.19
CA SER A 628 5.14 19.80 -13.98
C SER A 628 3.85 20.46 -13.54
N CYS A 629 2.74 19.73 -13.54
CA CYS A 629 1.44 20.24 -13.09
C CYS A 629 0.55 19.09 -12.62
N GLY A 630 -0.44 19.42 -11.81
CA GLY A 630 -1.43 18.45 -11.33
C GLY A 630 -2.57 18.25 -12.31
N LYS A 631 -3.07 17.02 -12.41
CA LYS A 631 -4.27 16.73 -13.19
C LYS A 631 -5.48 17.47 -12.62
N ASN A 632 -6.25 18.13 -13.47
CA ASN A 632 -7.44 18.91 -13.08
C ASN A 632 -7.15 19.94 -11.97
N ASN A 633 -5.95 20.56 -12.01
CA ASN A 633 -5.57 21.54 -11.00
C ASN A 633 -6.45 22.80 -11.05
N ARG A 634 -6.65 23.42 -9.89
CA ARG A 634 -7.54 24.59 -9.71
C ARG A 634 -7.05 25.86 -10.41
N TYR A 635 -5.77 25.89 -10.81
CA TYR A 635 -5.14 27.05 -11.42
C TYR A 635 -5.30 27.07 -12.94
N GLY A 636 -5.76 25.96 -13.53
CA GLY A 636 -5.89 25.81 -14.98
C GLY A 636 -4.55 25.66 -15.72
N HIS A 637 -3.50 25.25 -15.01
CA HIS A 637 -2.18 25.04 -15.60
C HIS A 637 -2.07 23.66 -16.28
N PRO A 638 -1.30 23.55 -17.40
CA PRO A 638 -0.68 24.66 -18.12
C PRO A 638 -1.71 25.52 -18.83
N SER A 639 -1.43 26.83 -18.91
CA SER A 639 -2.25 27.77 -19.66
C SER A 639 -2.30 27.38 -21.16
N PRO A 640 -3.47 27.43 -21.81
CA PRO A 640 -3.58 27.17 -23.25
C PRO A 640 -2.67 28.07 -24.11
N SER A 641 -2.40 29.30 -23.67
CA SER A 641 -1.50 30.23 -24.35
C SER A 641 -0.05 29.72 -24.36
N VAL A 642 0.45 29.20 -23.22
CA VAL A 642 1.81 28.64 -23.12
C VAL A 642 1.93 27.38 -23.98
N VAL A 643 0.92 26.50 -23.94
CA VAL A 643 0.91 25.29 -24.78
C VAL A 643 0.89 25.65 -26.28
N ALA A 644 0.09 26.64 -26.65
CA ALA A 644 0.05 27.12 -28.03
C ALA A 644 1.39 27.73 -28.49
N LEU A 645 2.06 28.46 -27.59
CA LEU A 645 3.36 29.06 -27.84
C LEU A 645 4.45 28.01 -28.05
N LEU A 646 4.52 27.01 -27.18
CA LEU A 646 5.47 25.88 -27.32
C LEU A 646 5.23 25.11 -28.64
N ASN A 647 3.98 24.86 -28.99
CA ASN A 647 3.63 24.22 -30.27
C ASN A 647 4.02 25.08 -31.48
N LYS A 648 3.85 26.41 -31.42
CA LYS A 648 4.27 27.35 -32.45
C LYS A 648 5.79 27.26 -32.74
N HIS A 649 6.58 27.06 -31.71
CA HIS A 649 8.04 26.89 -31.79
C HIS A 649 8.46 25.43 -32.05
N HIS A 650 7.51 24.51 -32.34
CA HIS A 650 7.78 23.09 -32.60
C HIS A 650 8.53 22.37 -31.47
N ILE A 651 8.38 22.84 -30.23
CA ILE A 651 9.01 22.25 -29.04
C ILE A 651 8.20 21.03 -28.58
N LEU A 652 8.88 19.90 -28.32
CA LEU A 652 8.20 18.69 -27.81
C LEU A 652 7.74 18.92 -26.36
N ILE A 653 6.43 18.90 -26.17
CA ILE A 653 5.83 19.14 -24.85
C ILE A 653 5.66 17.81 -24.11
N ARG A 654 6.21 17.72 -22.91
CA ARG A 654 6.04 16.61 -21.98
C ARG A 654 5.37 17.09 -20.70
N ARG A 655 4.34 16.38 -20.23
CA ARG A 655 3.52 16.84 -19.09
C ARG A 655 3.38 15.76 -18.03
N THR A 656 3.66 16.12 -16.77
CA THR A 656 3.56 15.15 -15.65
C THR A 656 2.13 14.73 -15.34
N ASP A 657 1.13 15.56 -15.62
CA ASP A 657 -0.29 15.22 -15.41
C ASP A 657 -0.83 14.20 -16.43
N LEU A 658 -0.17 14.06 -17.58
CA LEU A 658 -0.55 13.14 -18.66
C LEU A 658 0.33 11.89 -18.70
N GLU A 659 1.64 12.05 -18.53
CA GLU A 659 2.64 10.97 -18.68
C GLU A 659 3.04 10.34 -17.33
N GLY A 660 2.72 10.97 -16.19
CA GLY A 660 3.29 10.62 -14.90
C GLY A 660 4.71 11.19 -14.74
N THR A 661 5.59 10.48 -14.06
CA THR A 661 6.99 10.90 -13.91
C THR A 661 7.75 10.80 -15.23
N ILE A 662 8.37 11.90 -15.65
CA ILE A 662 9.15 11.99 -16.90
C ILE A 662 10.62 11.66 -16.60
N VAL A 663 11.18 10.70 -17.34
CA VAL A 663 12.52 10.16 -17.05
C VAL A 663 13.44 10.33 -18.26
N TYR A 664 14.56 11.02 -18.05
CA TYR A 664 15.71 11.03 -18.94
C TYR A 664 16.80 10.13 -18.36
N LYS A 665 17.31 9.22 -19.17
CA LYS A 665 18.23 8.19 -18.71
C LYS A 665 19.33 7.93 -19.72
N HIS A 666 20.54 7.87 -19.22
CA HIS A 666 21.71 7.55 -20.02
C HIS A 666 22.54 6.47 -19.32
N PHE A 667 22.97 5.47 -20.08
CA PHE A 667 23.91 4.47 -19.58
C PHE A 667 25.33 5.03 -19.80
N TYR A 668 26.12 5.10 -18.75
CA TYR A 668 27.54 5.35 -18.93
C TYR A 668 28.26 3.99 -18.91
N VAL A 669 29.06 3.79 -19.93
CA VAL A 669 29.90 2.60 -20.11
C VAL A 669 31.20 2.80 -19.38
#